data_51957bee3f5f267e5369a23184ccf607
#
_entry.id   51957bee3f5f267e5369a23184ccf607
#
_cell.length_a   1.000
_cell.length_b   1.000
_cell.length_c   1.000
_cell.angle_alpha   90.00
_cell.angle_beta   90.00
_cell.angle_gamma   90.00
#
_symmetry.space_group_name_H-M   'P 1'
#
loop_
_entity.id
_entity.type
_entity.pdbx_description
1 polymer ?
#
loop_
_entity_poly.entity_id
_entity_poly.type
_entity_poly.pdbx_seq_one_letter_code
_entity_poly.pdbx_strand_id
1 'polypeptide(L)'
;MIINHRKLVLATTALCAAGFSAHVWAQTAPPAGAEPTEIEAVVVVGSQIKGAKVNAALPVTVVGEDQIGASGAVSGDELFRSIPQMGDVNFNAQYLPGSSNSARGDVGSVNLRNLGIGNTLVLLNGRRVVTHPTSQANDNLVPVLTYNTSAIPVTGLKRMEVLRDGAAAIYGADAVAGVVNTVLRDDVDGLTASSQYGFAEGTNLKEYNFNAFGGKNFADGRGNVSAFVSYDQRTRMRSTDQDYTASSDRRPLFAGTRFDGVASLDGRSTTTPWAYVQTPQSFGTVRQGTTALTSSAGYFHIQPSTFAGCQLNISGGMCIDDGALATSAADRDLRFNSASLGTTVIPELKRTNVFLTGHYDISDDLTVFGELGLYHAKTSALQAPIATLSSGVISIPASNYWNPFGPVTFANGTANPNRLPNLNVPASGLPLTLRGYTFADLGLTHVDVTNDQYRVLGGVRGRKFGFDWESALVYSEATADDISDNISNTKLHAQLALSTPDAYNVFNGSDINNPSGADTTRNSEAAIDAIRVKIKRRTKSTLASWDFKVSRPDLFSLPAGDVGVASGVEVRRETQMDDRDKRIDGTITFTDPISGAVLSDLINSSMNPDTKGHRSVASTYIEFAVPLVSPEMSIPLVHRLDLQLAGRYEHYSDFGNTAKPKIAGAWDLVDGFRIRGSWAKGFRAPNLEQINATVVSRSNTRTDYAFCEADLRAKRITSFAGCSRSLLTTARRAGNPDLDPEESETLSYGVVLEPKFIPSEYGRLTFTVDYWKVKQTGLIGVFGEGNALILDYLLRQSGSSNPNVIRAAPTADDIAAFKDTGLAAAGQVLYVNDKYTNLQPQDVEGLDLGLMYRLNTDKLGDFDLNVNAAHLIKYYQSPSPGIAELLAARSAGKINAGTTINGGGNLLRQNGKTDWKVSASLTWRYKQLTVGGFTQYIGDYNDTALLDSAGSPWVVDSQITANLYGEYDFAQANTKLRLGVRNLTDKDPPLSSAGYDGTVYQPYARYWYVSVKKTF
;
A
#
# COMPACT_ATOMS: atom_id res chain seq x y z
N MET A 1 -20.45 -15.35 22.47
CA MET A 1 -20.07 -14.98 23.85
C MET A 1 -19.16 -13.77 23.71
N ILE A 2 -19.73 -12.56 23.82
CA ILE A 2 -19.02 -11.30 23.59
C ILE A 2 -18.31 -10.95 24.90
N ILE A 3 -17.01 -11.22 24.97
CA ILE A 3 -16.16 -10.76 26.09
C ILE A 3 -15.82 -9.30 25.82
N ASN A 4 -16.20 -8.45 26.75
CA ASN A 4 -16.07 -7.01 26.66
C ASN A 4 -14.56 -6.62 26.77
N HIS A 5 -13.93 -6.29 25.64
CA HIS A 5 -12.49 -6.05 25.50
C HIS A 5 -11.92 -4.97 26.44
N ARG A 6 -12.74 -4.05 26.95
CA ARG A 6 -12.32 -3.06 27.94
C ARG A 6 -11.89 -3.64 29.31
N LYS A 7 -12.37 -4.83 29.65
CA LYS A 7 -12.00 -5.50 30.91
C LYS A 7 -10.73 -6.36 30.81
N LEU A 8 -10.36 -6.78 29.61
CA LEU A 8 -9.15 -7.59 29.40
C LEU A 8 -7.88 -6.72 29.42
N VAL A 9 -7.92 -5.51 28.86
CA VAL A 9 -6.79 -4.56 28.88
C VAL A 9 -6.51 -4.04 30.31
N LEU A 10 -7.56 -3.85 31.12
CA LEU A 10 -7.39 -3.47 32.53
C LEU A 10 -6.92 -4.64 33.42
N ALA A 11 -7.24 -5.89 33.07
CA ALA A 11 -6.79 -7.06 33.82
C ALA A 11 -5.31 -7.40 33.57
N THR A 12 -4.80 -7.15 32.34
CA THR A 12 -3.38 -7.34 32.02
C THR A 12 -2.49 -6.27 32.66
N THR A 13 -2.95 -5.02 32.76
CA THR A 13 -2.23 -3.97 33.50
C THR A 13 -2.18 -4.21 35.00
N ALA A 14 -3.21 -4.82 35.59
CA ALA A 14 -3.24 -5.16 37.01
C ALA A 14 -2.39 -6.40 37.39
N LEU A 15 -2.27 -7.38 36.48
CA LEU A 15 -1.42 -8.56 36.71
C LEU A 15 0.08 -8.26 36.63
N CYS A 16 0.47 -7.28 35.81
CA CYS A 16 1.87 -6.82 35.73
C CYS A 16 2.29 -5.97 36.93
N ALA A 17 1.35 -5.35 37.65
CA ALA A 17 1.66 -4.51 38.83
C ALA A 17 1.72 -5.26 40.17
N ALA A 18 1.17 -6.48 40.27
CA ALA A 18 1.04 -7.20 41.50
C ALA A 18 2.14 -8.27 41.78
N GLY A 19 3.10 -8.46 40.87
CA GLY A 19 4.09 -9.54 40.89
C GLY A 19 5.51 -9.19 41.36
N PHE A 20 5.82 -7.91 41.57
CA PHE A 20 7.22 -7.50 41.85
C PHE A 20 7.39 -6.86 43.22
N SER A 21 7.43 -7.68 44.26
CA SER A 21 8.12 -7.31 45.48
C SER A 21 9.57 -7.77 45.36
N ALA A 22 10.46 -6.87 44.94
CA ALA A 22 11.85 -7.17 44.71
C ALA A 22 12.64 -7.40 46.00
N HIS A 23 13.24 -8.57 46.14
CA HIS A 23 14.43 -8.74 46.94
C HIS A 23 15.64 -8.50 46.05
N VAL A 24 16.32 -7.40 46.30
CA VAL A 24 17.58 -7.04 45.62
C VAL A 24 18.67 -7.98 46.10
N TRP A 25 19.13 -8.89 45.25
CA TRP A 25 20.39 -9.59 45.40
C TRP A 25 21.39 -8.95 44.42
N ALA A 26 22.44 -8.37 44.96
CA ALA A 26 23.55 -7.86 44.18
C ALA A 26 24.25 -9.05 43.52
N GLN A 27 24.16 -9.12 42.17
CA GLN A 27 25.01 -10.00 41.37
C GLN A 27 26.31 -9.28 41.04
N THR A 28 27.41 -9.96 41.33
CA THR A 28 28.75 -9.60 40.89
C THR A 28 28.82 -9.58 39.36
N ALA A 29 29.41 -8.51 38.84
CA ALA A 29 29.66 -8.36 37.38
C ALA A 29 30.45 -9.57 36.85
N PRO A 30 30.16 -10.08 35.65
CA PRO A 30 30.98 -11.09 35.00
C PRO A 30 32.39 -10.52 34.73
N PRO A 31 33.43 -11.35 34.80
CA PRO A 31 34.80 -10.88 34.53
C PRO A 31 34.92 -10.35 33.10
N ALA A 32 35.50 -9.17 32.98
CA ALA A 32 35.90 -8.61 31.71
C ALA A 32 36.95 -9.53 31.07
N GLY A 33 36.56 -10.24 30.00
CA GLY A 33 37.48 -11.14 29.32
C GLY A 33 36.84 -12.29 28.55
N ALA A 34 35.52 -12.28 28.34
CA ALA A 34 34.94 -13.16 27.34
C ALA A 34 35.23 -12.54 25.96
N GLU A 35 36.05 -13.20 25.15
CA GLU A 35 36.12 -12.91 23.70
C GLU A 35 34.68 -12.85 23.18
N PRO A 36 34.35 -11.86 22.33
CA PRO A 36 33.05 -11.87 21.67
C PRO A 36 32.98 -13.14 20.84
N THR A 37 32.19 -14.09 21.28
CA THR A 37 31.86 -15.29 20.53
C THR A 37 31.50 -14.86 19.12
N GLU A 38 32.19 -15.42 18.12
CA GLU A 38 31.78 -15.32 16.74
C GLU A 38 30.25 -15.47 16.72
N ILE A 39 29.56 -14.41 16.27
CA ILE A 39 28.18 -14.55 15.88
C ILE A 39 28.24 -15.31 14.55
N GLU A 40 28.48 -16.61 14.60
CA GLU A 40 27.84 -17.51 13.67
C GLU A 40 26.35 -17.32 13.97
N ALA A 41 25.77 -16.27 13.37
CA ALA A 41 24.35 -16.09 13.35
C ALA A 41 23.82 -17.40 12.75
N VAL A 42 23.17 -18.23 13.57
CA VAL A 42 22.45 -19.40 13.08
C VAL A 42 21.36 -18.84 12.20
N VAL A 43 21.67 -18.67 10.89
CA VAL A 43 20.73 -18.17 9.92
C VAL A 43 19.66 -19.24 9.78
N VAL A 44 18.44 -18.94 10.19
CA VAL A 44 17.31 -19.85 10.13
C VAL A 44 16.70 -19.88 8.74
N VAL A 45 16.89 -18.81 7.94
CA VAL A 45 16.33 -18.66 6.59
C VAL A 45 17.24 -19.27 5.52
N GLY A 46 16.64 -20.06 4.64
CA GLY A 46 17.31 -20.68 3.47
C GLY A 46 17.55 -22.17 3.58
N SER A 47 17.45 -22.76 4.79
CA SER A 47 17.48 -24.19 5.01
C SER A 47 16.63 -24.59 6.21
N GLN A 48 16.07 -25.79 6.20
CA GLN A 48 15.38 -26.43 7.33
C GLN A 48 16.28 -27.46 8.05
N ILE A 49 17.52 -27.68 7.59
CA ILE A 49 18.45 -28.60 8.20
C ILE A 49 19.19 -27.88 9.32
N LYS A 50 18.92 -28.24 10.58
CA LYS A 50 19.59 -27.66 11.74
C LYS A 50 21.10 -27.96 11.72
N GLY A 51 21.93 -26.95 11.95
CA GLY A 51 23.38 -27.10 12.02
C GLY A 51 24.10 -27.34 10.68
N ALA A 52 23.39 -27.36 9.55
CA ALA A 52 24.02 -27.50 8.25
C ALA A 52 24.70 -26.20 7.79
N LYS A 53 25.92 -26.31 7.23
CA LYS A 53 26.67 -25.17 6.69
C LYS A 53 26.17 -24.69 5.32
N VAL A 54 24.97 -25.10 4.90
CA VAL A 54 24.38 -24.85 3.56
C VAL A 54 24.00 -23.39 3.35
N ASN A 55 23.81 -22.63 4.43
CA ASN A 55 23.51 -21.19 4.36
C ASN A 55 24.54 -20.38 3.57
N ALA A 56 25.72 -20.93 3.39
CA ALA A 56 26.78 -20.34 2.58
C ALA A 56 26.46 -20.27 1.06
N ALA A 57 25.52 -21.09 0.59
CA ALA A 57 25.12 -21.14 -0.83
C ALA A 57 24.10 -20.07 -1.23
N LEU A 58 23.47 -19.39 -0.26
CA LEU A 58 22.36 -18.49 -0.51
C LEU A 58 22.67 -17.04 -0.11
N PRO A 59 22.15 -16.04 -0.85
CA PRO A 59 22.33 -14.63 -0.53
C PRO A 59 21.37 -14.21 0.61
N VAL A 60 21.82 -14.33 1.86
CA VAL A 60 21.06 -13.89 3.05
C VAL A 60 21.69 -12.63 3.63
N THR A 61 20.86 -11.62 3.89
CA THR A 61 21.25 -10.42 4.66
C THR A 61 20.65 -10.55 6.06
N VAL A 62 21.49 -10.38 7.07
CA VAL A 62 21.06 -10.33 8.48
C VAL A 62 21.17 -8.89 8.95
N VAL A 63 20.03 -8.32 9.37
CA VAL A 63 19.95 -6.98 9.97
C VAL A 63 19.85 -7.17 11.48
N GLY A 64 20.96 -6.94 12.17
CA GLY A 64 21.05 -7.09 13.62
C GLY A 64 20.58 -5.86 14.39
N GLU A 65 20.58 -5.95 15.72
CA GLU A 65 20.13 -4.89 16.64
C GLU A 65 20.85 -3.56 16.40
N ASP A 66 22.16 -3.58 16.18
CA ASP A 66 22.96 -2.38 15.93
C ASP A 66 22.56 -1.65 14.64
N GLN A 67 22.30 -2.40 13.58
CA GLN A 67 21.87 -1.84 12.29
C GLN A 67 20.45 -1.28 12.36
N ILE A 68 19.55 -1.98 13.07
CA ILE A 68 18.20 -1.48 13.37
C ILE A 68 18.30 -0.16 14.15
N GLY A 69 19.17 -0.14 15.19
CA GLY A 69 19.41 1.06 15.99
C GLY A 69 20.04 2.21 15.20
N ALA A 70 20.92 1.92 14.25
CA ALA A 70 21.57 2.93 13.40
C ALA A 70 20.62 3.55 12.39
N SER A 71 19.67 2.77 11.84
CA SER A 71 18.63 3.29 10.93
C SER A 71 17.71 4.29 11.64
N GLY A 72 17.53 4.17 12.96
CA GLY A 72 16.60 4.97 13.74
C GLY A 72 15.13 4.59 13.52
N ALA A 73 14.87 3.45 12.87
CA ALA A 73 13.52 2.97 12.59
C ALA A 73 12.76 2.62 13.87
N VAL A 74 11.53 3.12 14.00
CA VAL A 74 10.62 2.83 15.13
C VAL A 74 9.42 1.98 14.70
N SER A 75 9.23 1.78 13.41
CA SER A 75 8.17 0.96 12.83
C SER A 75 8.73 -0.04 11.80
N GLY A 76 7.94 -1.09 11.52
CA GLY A 76 8.31 -2.05 10.49
C GLY A 76 8.43 -1.39 9.11
N ASP A 77 7.54 -0.44 8.77
CA ASP A 77 7.62 0.30 7.51
C ASP A 77 8.96 1.04 7.35
N GLU A 78 9.39 1.79 8.37
CA GLU A 78 10.69 2.49 8.34
C GLU A 78 11.87 1.52 8.25
N LEU A 79 11.81 0.41 9.00
CA LEU A 79 12.85 -0.61 8.97
C LEU A 79 13.01 -1.21 7.57
N PHE A 80 11.91 -1.61 6.94
CA PHE A 80 11.96 -2.20 5.59
C PHE A 80 12.42 -1.19 4.54
N ARG A 81 12.00 0.07 4.61
CA ARG A 81 12.46 1.13 3.70
C ARG A 81 13.98 1.40 3.79
N SER A 82 14.61 1.09 4.93
CA SER A 82 16.06 1.25 5.09
C SER A 82 16.90 0.21 4.32
N ILE A 83 16.28 -0.84 3.80
CA ILE A 83 16.92 -1.92 3.06
C ILE A 83 16.92 -1.59 1.56
N PRO A 84 18.09 -1.49 0.88
CA PRO A 84 18.16 -1.10 -0.53
C PRO A 84 17.40 -2.01 -1.49
N GLN A 85 17.31 -3.31 -1.18
CA GLN A 85 16.59 -4.28 -1.99
C GLN A 85 15.06 -4.14 -1.94
N MET A 86 14.52 -3.33 -1.01
CA MET A 86 13.08 -3.04 -0.96
C MET A 86 12.72 -2.00 -2.03
N GLY A 87 11.66 -2.30 -2.77
CA GLY A 87 11.10 -1.45 -3.80
C GLY A 87 10.20 -0.34 -3.27
N ASP A 88 9.42 0.25 -4.17
CA ASP A 88 8.31 1.12 -3.85
C ASP A 88 7.23 0.34 -3.08
N VAL A 89 6.60 0.97 -2.09
CA VAL A 89 5.58 0.34 -1.25
C VAL A 89 4.31 1.18 -1.22
N ASN A 90 3.27 0.68 -1.85
CA ASN A 90 1.97 1.33 -1.88
C ASN A 90 1.23 1.23 -0.53
N PHE A 91 1.42 0.12 0.22
CA PHE A 91 0.92 -0.01 1.57
C PHE A 91 1.95 0.55 2.54
N ASN A 92 1.67 1.70 3.14
CA ASN A 92 2.56 2.38 4.07
C ASN A 92 1.77 3.30 5.03
N ALA A 93 2.47 3.86 6.02
CA ALA A 93 1.86 4.69 7.06
C ALA A 93 1.18 5.97 6.55
N GLN A 94 1.49 6.43 5.33
CA GLN A 94 0.92 7.62 4.71
C GLN A 94 -0.33 7.29 3.89
N TYR A 95 -0.63 6.02 3.68
CA TYR A 95 -1.72 5.61 2.84
C TYR A 95 -3.06 5.77 3.57
N LEU A 96 -3.92 6.63 3.04
CA LEU A 96 -5.21 6.93 3.64
C LEU A 96 -6.30 6.02 3.06
N PRO A 97 -7.25 5.55 3.86
CA PRO A 97 -8.38 4.78 3.37
C PRO A 97 -9.27 5.68 2.49
N GLY A 98 -9.48 5.30 1.25
CA GLY A 98 -10.26 6.13 0.31
C GLY A 98 -11.06 5.33 -0.70
N SER A 99 -10.70 4.08 -0.97
CA SER A 99 -11.39 3.24 -1.93
C SER A 99 -11.55 1.81 -1.42
N SER A 100 -12.36 1.01 -2.14
CA SER A 100 -12.57 -0.40 -1.81
C SER A 100 -11.30 -1.25 -1.81
N ASN A 101 -10.24 -0.82 -2.51
CA ASN A 101 -8.96 -1.53 -2.62
C ASN A 101 -7.80 -0.75 -2.00
N SER A 102 -8.06 0.21 -1.14
CA SER A 102 -7.00 0.95 -0.43
C SER A 102 -6.60 0.25 0.86
N ALA A 103 -5.32 0.37 1.22
CA ALA A 103 -4.85 0.01 2.54
C ALA A 103 -5.53 0.86 3.60
N ARG A 104 -5.70 0.30 4.80
CA ARG A 104 -6.52 0.92 5.83
C ARG A 104 -5.76 0.98 7.14
N GLY A 105 -5.59 2.21 7.64
CA GLY A 105 -4.97 2.47 8.92
C GLY A 105 -3.48 2.19 8.96
N ASP A 106 -2.99 1.63 10.07
CA ASP A 106 -1.57 1.35 10.30
C ASP A 106 -1.15 0.06 9.60
N VAL A 107 -0.89 0.14 8.30
CA VAL A 107 -0.46 -0.98 7.46
C VAL A 107 0.83 -0.62 6.74
N GLY A 108 1.83 -1.48 6.86
CA GLY A 108 3.03 -1.45 6.03
C GLY A 108 3.16 -2.74 5.23
N SER A 109 3.85 -2.69 4.10
CA SER A 109 4.06 -3.84 3.21
C SER A 109 5.52 -4.05 2.85
N VAL A 110 5.79 -5.18 2.20
CA VAL A 110 7.11 -5.57 1.71
C VAL A 110 7.06 -5.75 0.20
N ASN A 111 8.02 -5.15 -0.50
CA ASN A 111 8.21 -5.30 -1.95
C ASN A 111 9.69 -5.55 -2.25
N LEU A 112 10.16 -6.78 -2.04
CA LEU A 112 11.56 -7.15 -2.26
C LEU A 112 11.85 -7.18 -3.77
N ARG A 113 12.96 -6.52 -4.19
CA ARG A 113 13.44 -6.47 -5.59
C ARG A 113 12.44 -5.87 -6.59
N ASN A 114 11.50 -5.04 -6.13
CA ASN A 114 10.43 -4.46 -6.96
C ASN A 114 9.52 -5.50 -7.66
N LEU A 115 9.48 -6.76 -7.20
CA LEU A 115 8.66 -7.80 -7.84
C LEU A 115 7.16 -7.67 -7.53
N GLY A 116 6.78 -6.65 -6.80
CA GLY A 116 5.40 -6.35 -6.40
C GLY A 116 5.03 -6.92 -5.03
N ILE A 117 4.08 -6.25 -4.39
CA ILE A 117 3.52 -6.65 -3.11
C ILE A 117 2.86 -8.02 -3.24
N GLY A 118 3.06 -8.92 -2.25
CA GLY A 118 2.57 -10.30 -2.25
C GLY A 118 3.54 -11.32 -2.84
N ASN A 119 4.69 -10.90 -3.39
CA ASN A 119 5.74 -11.79 -3.91
C ASN A 119 6.88 -12.06 -2.91
N THR A 120 6.78 -11.50 -1.69
CA THR A 120 7.74 -11.70 -0.60
C THR A 120 7.03 -12.36 0.58
N LEU A 121 7.51 -13.52 0.98
CA LEU A 121 6.98 -14.21 2.15
C LEU A 121 7.54 -13.59 3.44
N VAL A 122 6.66 -13.28 4.39
CA VAL A 122 7.05 -12.80 5.73
C VAL A 122 6.80 -13.90 6.76
N LEU A 123 7.82 -14.15 7.57
CA LEU A 123 7.79 -15.12 8.67
C LEU A 123 8.07 -14.42 10.00
N LEU A 124 7.48 -14.96 11.06
CA LEU A 124 7.81 -14.65 12.45
C LEU A 124 8.30 -15.94 13.12
N ASN A 125 9.54 -15.91 13.62
CA ASN A 125 10.19 -17.10 14.21
C ASN A 125 10.12 -18.33 13.28
N GLY A 126 10.30 -18.13 11.95
CA GLY A 126 10.30 -19.19 10.95
C GLY A 126 8.93 -19.72 10.50
N ARG A 127 7.81 -19.12 10.95
CA ARG A 127 6.45 -19.51 10.56
C ARG A 127 5.67 -18.36 9.92
N ARG A 128 4.76 -18.70 9.01
CA ARG A 128 3.91 -17.73 8.32
C ARG A 128 3.11 -16.86 9.30
N VAL A 129 2.95 -15.59 8.95
CA VAL A 129 2.03 -14.68 9.62
C VAL A 129 0.74 -14.56 8.82
N VAL A 130 -0.35 -14.16 9.46
CA VAL A 130 -1.62 -13.90 8.78
C VAL A 130 -1.49 -12.66 7.88
N THR A 131 -2.12 -12.69 6.70
CA THR A 131 -2.20 -11.53 5.82
C THR A 131 -3.12 -10.46 6.41
N HIS A 132 -2.83 -9.18 6.16
CA HIS A 132 -3.76 -8.10 6.48
C HIS A 132 -5.05 -8.27 5.67
N PRO A 133 -6.23 -8.08 6.27
CA PRO A 133 -7.50 -8.42 5.63
C PRO A 133 -7.92 -7.44 4.53
N THR A 134 -7.35 -6.23 4.45
CA THR A 134 -7.66 -5.28 3.38
C THR A 134 -6.69 -5.42 2.23
N SER A 135 -7.20 -5.29 1.04
CA SER A 135 -6.42 -5.32 -0.20
C SER A 135 -6.18 -3.93 -0.75
N GLN A 136 -5.19 -3.84 -1.61
CA GLN A 136 -4.92 -2.67 -2.45
C GLN A 136 -4.65 -3.11 -3.88
N ALA A 137 -5.02 -2.29 -4.86
CA ALA A 137 -4.67 -2.56 -6.25
C ALA A 137 -3.16 -2.43 -6.46
N ASN A 138 -2.57 -3.41 -7.14
CA ASN A 138 -1.20 -3.36 -7.63
C ASN A 138 -1.10 -2.62 -8.98
N ASP A 139 0.08 -2.59 -9.58
CA ASP A 139 0.30 -1.95 -10.89
C ASP A 139 -0.55 -2.58 -12.02
N ASN A 140 -0.96 -3.85 -11.87
CA ASN A 140 -1.85 -4.54 -12.80
C ASN A 140 -3.35 -4.31 -12.49
N LEU A 141 -3.66 -3.38 -11.59
CA LEU A 141 -5.01 -2.96 -11.18
C LEU A 141 -5.85 -4.06 -10.52
N VAL A 142 -5.22 -5.07 -9.95
CA VAL A 142 -5.91 -6.13 -9.20
C VAL A 142 -5.65 -6.02 -7.69
N PRO A 143 -6.60 -6.46 -6.84
CA PRO A 143 -6.41 -6.45 -5.41
C PRO A 143 -5.33 -7.45 -4.99
N VAL A 144 -4.38 -7.00 -4.18
CA VAL A 144 -3.37 -7.85 -3.54
C VAL A 144 -3.48 -7.73 -2.03
N LEU A 145 -3.26 -8.84 -1.34
CA LEU A 145 -3.15 -8.90 0.11
C LEU A 145 -1.67 -8.84 0.50
N THR A 146 -1.37 -8.23 1.65
CA THR A 146 -0.02 -8.13 2.18
C THR A 146 0.04 -8.59 3.63
N TYR A 147 1.26 -8.85 4.11
CA TYR A 147 1.55 -8.98 5.53
C TYR A 147 1.72 -7.58 6.13
N ASN A 148 1.12 -7.32 7.31
CA ASN A 148 1.27 -6.03 7.95
C ASN A 148 2.61 -5.92 8.69
N THR A 149 3.57 -5.19 8.14
CA THR A 149 4.88 -4.97 8.75
C THR A 149 4.80 -4.11 10.02
N SER A 150 3.76 -3.27 10.18
CA SER A 150 3.55 -2.48 11.40
C SER A 150 3.17 -3.34 12.61
N ALA A 151 2.70 -4.58 12.39
CA ALA A 151 2.45 -5.55 13.47
C ALA A 151 3.74 -6.22 13.98
N ILE A 152 4.90 -5.97 13.36
CA ILE A 152 6.19 -6.50 13.78
C ILE A 152 6.81 -5.54 14.83
N PRO A 153 7.13 -6.02 16.05
CA PRO A 153 7.70 -5.18 17.11
C PRO A 153 9.19 -4.95 16.86
N VAL A 154 9.57 -3.86 16.18
CA VAL A 154 10.97 -3.58 15.78
C VAL A 154 11.94 -3.66 16.95
N THR A 155 11.61 -3.08 18.10
CA THR A 155 12.45 -3.08 19.30
C THR A 155 12.49 -4.43 20.04
N GLY A 156 11.54 -5.33 19.75
CA GLY A 156 11.50 -6.71 20.26
C GLY A 156 12.26 -7.72 19.41
N LEU A 157 12.79 -7.27 18.26
CA LEU A 157 13.55 -8.16 17.37
C LEU A 157 14.96 -8.43 17.92
N LYS A 158 15.39 -9.68 17.83
CA LYS A 158 16.77 -10.09 17.96
C LYS A 158 17.53 -9.79 16.66
N ARG A 159 16.90 -10.07 15.53
CA ARG A 159 17.38 -9.80 14.18
C ARG A 159 16.28 -9.97 13.14
N MET A 160 16.52 -9.46 11.96
CA MET A 160 15.73 -9.74 10.75
C MET A 160 16.64 -10.41 9.72
N GLU A 161 16.15 -11.47 9.10
CA GLU A 161 16.86 -12.23 8.07
C GLU A 161 16.15 -12.04 6.74
N VAL A 162 16.86 -11.61 5.71
CA VAL A 162 16.31 -11.39 4.37
C VAL A 162 17.00 -12.34 3.40
N LEU A 163 16.31 -13.39 3.01
CA LEU A 163 16.74 -14.29 1.95
C LEU A 163 16.36 -13.68 0.61
N ARG A 164 17.33 -13.33 -0.18
CA ARG A 164 17.19 -12.69 -1.50
C ARG A 164 17.31 -13.73 -2.63
N ASP A 165 16.46 -14.77 -2.57
CA ASP A 165 16.45 -15.86 -3.54
C ASP A 165 15.08 -16.54 -3.60
N GLY A 166 14.73 -17.15 -4.73
CA GLY A 166 13.52 -17.96 -4.83
C GLY A 166 13.53 -19.11 -3.82
N ALA A 167 12.51 -19.20 -2.99
CA ALA A 167 12.49 -20.13 -1.85
C ALA A 167 11.20 -20.95 -1.72
N ALA A 168 10.39 -21.00 -2.76
CA ALA A 168 9.13 -21.75 -2.73
C ALA A 168 9.31 -23.27 -2.51
N ALA A 169 10.45 -23.84 -2.91
CA ALA A 169 10.79 -25.24 -2.63
C ALA A 169 10.97 -25.56 -1.14
N ILE A 170 11.18 -24.54 -0.30
CA ILE A 170 11.36 -24.70 1.15
C ILE A 170 10.13 -24.17 1.90
N TYR A 171 9.63 -22.98 1.53
CA TYR A 171 8.59 -22.23 2.28
C TYR A 171 7.22 -22.18 1.59
N GLY A 172 7.09 -22.64 0.33
CA GLY A 172 5.85 -22.64 -0.44
C GLY A 172 5.54 -21.30 -1.10
N ALA A 173 4.26 -21.04 -1.34
CA ALA A 173 3.76 -19.85 -2.03
C ALA A 173 4.33 -18.53 -1.48
N ASP A 174 4.32 -17.49 -2.34
CA ASP A 174 4.68 -16.09 -2.04
C ASP A 174 6.19 -15.86 -1.86
N ALA A 175 7.02 -16.91 -1.79
CA ALA A 175 8.48 -16.82 -1.70
C ALA A 175 9.14 -16.69 -3.09
N VAL A 176 8.62 -15.79 -3.93
CA VAL A 176 9.09 -15.53 -5.31
C VAL A 176 10.31 -14.62 -5.30
N ALA A 177 10.19 -13.43 -4.70
CA ALA A 177 11.26 -12.45 -4.55
C ALA A 177 12.26 -12.87 -3.47
N GLY A 178 11.77 -13.58 -2.48
CA GLY A 178 12.51 -14.02 -1.32
C GLY A 178 11.66 -14.20 -0.07
N VAL A 179 12.34 -14.30 1.07
CA VAL A 179 11.71 -14.50 2.38
C VAL A 179 12.30 -13.51 3.38
N VAL A 180 11.44 -12.87 4.15
CA VAL A 180 11.83 -12.06 5.30
C VAL A 180 11.40 -12.78 6.56
N ASN A 181 12.35 -13.18 7.39
CA ASN A 181 12.09 -13.78 8.69
C ASN A 181 12.45 -12.82 9.81
N THR A 182 11.49 -12.50 10.64
CA THR A 182 11.68 -11.69 11.85
C THR A 182 11.81 -12.61 13.05
N VAL A 183 12.94 -12.50 13.74
CA VAL A 183 13.26 -13.34 14.91
C VAL A 183 13.12 -12.49 16.15
N LEU A 184 12.22 -12.88 17.05
CA LEU A 184 12.02 -12.21 18.31
C LEU A 184 13.13 -12.57 19.31
N ARG A 185 13.33 -11.71 20.30
CA ARG A 185 14.14 -12.02 21.48
C ARG A 185 13.42 -13.05 22.33
N ASP A 186 14.12 -14.05 22.72
CA ASP A 186 13.72 -15.12 23.63
C ASP A 186 14.78 -15.30 24.72
N ASP A 187 14.55 -16.17 25.68
CA ASP A 187 15.50 -16.52 26.75
C ASP A 187 16.04 -15.31 27.55
N VAL A 188 15.19 -14.34 27.81
CA VAL A 188 15.57 -13.15 28.57
C VAL A 188 15.51 -13.43 30.06
N ASP A 189 16.51 -12.97 30.78
CA ASP A 189 16.51 -12.90 32.25
C ASP A 189 16.78 -11.45 32.68
N GLY A 190 15.81 -10.83 33.33
CA GLY A 190 15.83 -9.42 33.70
C GLY A 190 14.78 -8.59 33.01
N LEU A 191 14.83 -7.27 33.22
CA LEU A 191 13.90 -6.29 32.63
C LEU A 191 14.67 -5.11 32.01
N THR A 192 14.28 -4.72 30.80
CA THR A 192 14.75 -3.50 30.14
C THR A 192 13.53 -2.68 29.71
N ALA A 193 13.53 -1.39 30.01
CA ALA A 193 12.53 -0.44 29.53
C ALA A 193 13.18 0.70 28.77
N SER A 194 12.53 1.18 27.71
CA SER A 194 12.98 2.33 26.95
C SER A 194 11.82 3.26 26.61
N SER A 195 12.14 4.54 26.50
CA SER A 195 11.21 5.56 26.05
C SER A 195 11.91 6.48 25.07
N GLN A 196 11.22 6.83 23.99
CA GLN A 196 11.70 7.76 22.98
C GLN A 196 10.66 8.83 22.70
N TYR A 197 11.11 10.06 22.57
CA TYR A 197 10.35 11.17 22.04
C TYR A 197 11.06 11.72 20.81
N GLY A 198 10.29 12.01 19.75
CA GLY A 198 10.81 12.63 18.55
C GLY A 198 9.80 13.57 17.89
N PHE A 199 10.29 14.39 16.99
CA PHE A 199 9.46 15.30 16.20
C PHE A 199 10.12 15.66 14.87
N ALA A 200 9.30 15.87 13.85
CA ALA A 200 9.74 16.37 12.55
C ALA A 200 9.73 17.91 12.56
N GLU A 201 10.88 18.50 12.22
CA GLU A 201 11.08 19.96 12.23
C GLU A 201 10.11 20.64 11.22
N GLY A 202 9.58 21.79 11.59
CA GLY A 202 8.63 22.53 10.73
C GLY A 202 7.22 21.93 10.61
N THR A 203 6.92 20.82 11.29
CA THR A 203 5.63 20.12 11.19
C THR A 203 4.94 19.94 12.55
N ASN A 204 3.69 19.47 12.52
CA ASN A 204 2.97 19.07 13.72
C ASN A 204 3.25 17.61 14.16
N LEU A 205 4.11 16.89 13.43
CA LEU A 205 4.42 15.49 13.69
C LEU A 205 5.29 15.33 14.94
N LYS A 206 4.76 14.64 15.94
CA LYS A 206 5.46 14.24 17.17
C LYS A 206 5.20 12.76 17.44
N GLU A 207 6.21 12.07 17.91
CA GLU A 207 6.11 10.64 18.20
C GLU A 207 6.60 10.33 19.62
N TYR A 208 5.88 9.46 20.30
CA TYR A 208 6.20 8.92 21.61
C TYR A 208 6.23 7.40 21.51
N ASN A 209 7.34 6.79 21.87
CA ASN A 209 7.47 5.34 21.92
C ASN A 209 7.84 4.93 23.35
N PHE A 210 7.19 3.90 23.83
CA PHE A 210 7.54 3.23 25.07
C PHE A 210 7.66 1.74 24.80
N ASN A 211 8.75 1.11 25.27
CA ASN A 211 8.99 -0.31 25.12
C ASN A 211 9.45 -0.88 26.45
N ALA A 212 8.93 -2.05 26.79
CA ALA A 212 9.40 -2.85 27.91
C ALA A 212 9.64 -4.29 27.43
N PHE A 213 10.76 -4.83 27.81
CA PHE A 213 11.16 -6.18 27.47
C PHE A 213 11.75 -6.86 28.70
N GLY A 214 11.24 -8.02 29.06
CA GLY A 214 11.73 -8.73 30.22
C GLY A 214 11.37 -10.20 30.21
N GLY A 215 12.04 -10.96 31.05
CA GLY A 215 11.79 -12.38 31.19
C GLY A 215 12.41 -12.96 32.43
N LYS A 216 12.14 -14.23 32.65
CA LYS A 216 12.62 -14.97 33.81
C LYS A 216 12.88 -16.43 33.49
N ASN A 217 14.08 -16.88 33.84
CA ASN A 217 14.40 -18.30 33.88
C ASN A 217 13.81 -18.94 35.13
N PHE A 218 13.30 -20.18 35.05
CA PHE A 218 12.72 -20.92 36.11
C PHE A 218 13.09 -22.43 36.04
N ALA A 219 12.80 -23.19 37.09
CA ALA A 219 13.09 -24.62 37.14
C ALA A 219 14.56 -24.98 36.83
N ASP A 220 15.49 -24.24 37.47
CA ASP A 220 16.95 -24.42 37.33
C ASP A 220 17.43 -24.25 35.84
N GLY A 221 16.84 -23.30 35.12
CA GLY A 221 17.17 -22.98 33.73
C GLY A 221 16.48 -23.86 32.69
N ARG A 222 15.61 -24.81 33.10
CA ARG A 222 14.82 -25.63 32.15
C ARG A 222 13.66 -24.91 31.51
N GLY A 223 13.29 -23.72 31.96
CA GLY A 223 12.23 -22.97 31.37
C GLY A 223 12.52 -21.49 31.35
N ASN A 224 11.99 -20.80 30.38
CA ASN A 224 11.99 -19.35 30.29
C ASN A 224 10.61 -18.84 29.85
N VAL A 225 10.25 -17.66 30.36
CA VAL A 225 9.14 -16.86 29.86
C VAL A 225 9.66 -15.47 29.62
N SER A 226 9.54 -15.01 28.37
CA SER A 226 9.94 -13.67 27.92
C SER A 226 8.74 -12.90 27.41
N ALA A 227 8.63 -11.62 27.76
CA ALA A 227 7.55 -10.73 27.36
C ALA A 227 8.09 -9.44 26.77
N PHE A 228 7.46 -8.97 25.73
CA PHE A 228 7.71 -7.67 25.09
C PHE A 228 6.39 -6.89 25.03
N VAL A 229 6.45 -5.61 25.36
CA VAL A 229 5.34 -4.66 25.21
C VAL A 229 5.86 -3.39 24.57
N SER A 230 5.18 -2.89 23.54
CA SER A 230 5.40 -1.55 23.02
C SER A 230 4.10 -0.74 22.97
N TYR A 231 4.25 0.55 23.17
CA TYR A 231 3.21 1.54 22.95
C TYR A 231 3.79 2.69 22.13
N ASP A 232 3.14 2.96 20.99
CA ASP A 232 3.54 4.03 20.08
C ASP A 232 2.37 5.00 19.92
N GLN A 233 2.65 6.29 20.01
CA GLN A 233 1.71 7.35 19.73
C GLN A 233 2.32 8.37 18.80
N ARG A 234 1.60 8.74 17.74
CA ARG A 234 2.00 9.75 16.76
C ARG A 234 0.88 10.75 16.55
N THR A 235 1.23 12.03 16.51
CA THR A 235 0.30 13.09 16.13
C THR A 235 0.16 13.14 14.60
N ARG A 236 -0.89 13.83 14.13
CA ARG A 236 -1.16 13.99 12.70
C ARG A 236 -0.22 15.01 12.06
N MET A 237 0.29 14.66 10.85
CA MET A 237 0.88 15.62 9.94
C MET A 237 -0.18 16.04 8.91
N ARG A 238 -0.33 17.37 8.71
CA ARG A 238 -1.30 17.93 7.77
C ARG A 238 -0.63 18.33 6.46
N SER A 239 -1.43 18.41 5.40
CA SER A 239 -0.98 18.93 4.10
C SER A 239 -0.38 20.34 4.21
N THR A 240 -0.90 21.18 5.10
CA THR A 240 -0.44 22.55 5.34
C THR A 240 0.89 22.65 6.09
N ASP A 241 1.46 21.53 6.55
CA ASP A 241 2.73 21.53 7.29
C ASP A 241 3.95 21.65 6.37
N GLN A 242 3.81 21.41 5.06
CA GLN A 242 4.89 21.48 4.05
C GLN A 242 4.39 22.12 2.76
N ASP A 243 5.24 22.93 2.11
CA ASP A 243 4.86 23.68 0.91
C ASP A 243 4.45 22.80 -0.27
N TYR A 244 5.14 21.64 -0.46
CA TYR A 244 4.86 20.70 -1.53
C TYR A 244 3.61 19.84 -1.32
N THR A 245 2.97 19.94 -0.15
CA THR A 245 1.68 19.29 0.17
C THR A 245 0.54 20.29 0.44
N ALA A 246 0.86 21.57 0.66
CA ALA A 246 -0.12 22.59 1.11
C ALA A 246 -1.18 22.91 0.04
N SER A 247 -0.90 22.64 -1.22
CA SER A 247 -1.81 22.90 -2.33
C SER A 247 -1.92 21.73 -3.29
N SER A 248 -3.15 21.50 -3.77
CA SER A 248 -3.36 20.61 -4.93
C SER A 248 -2.99 21.28 -6.26
N ASP A 249 -2.84 22.61 -6.31
CA ASP A 249 -2.24 23.33 -7.42
C ASP A 249 -0.72 23.29 -7.28
N ARG A 250 -0.07 22.45 -8.06
CA ARG A 250 1.38 22.23 -8.03
C ARG A 250 2.13 23.03 -9.11
N ARG A 251 1.42 23.77 -9.96
CA ARG A 251 2.05 24.59 -11.01
C ARG A 251 3.13 25.53 -10.45
N PRO A 252 2.94 26.18 -9.27
CA PRO A 252 3.97 27.05 -8.67
C PRO A 252 5.26 26.31 -8.31
N LEU A 253 5.21 25.02 -7.96
CA LEU A 253 6.39 24.20 -7.63
C LEU A 253 7.26 23.90 -8.86
N PHE A 254 6.69 24.00 -10.07
CA PHE A 254 7.36 23.73 -11.34
C PHE A 254 7.65 25.01 -12.13
N ALA A 255 7.42 26.19 -11.53
CA ALA A 255 7.69 27.48 -12.18
C ALA A 255 9.15 27.58 -12.64
N GLY A 256 9.37 28.12 -13.85
CA GLY A 256 10.70 28.25 -14.44
C GLY A 256 11.32 26.95 -14.99
N THR A 257 10.63 25.81 -14.87
CA THR A 257 11.04 24.55 -15.52
C THR A 257 10.38 24.38 -16.87
N ARG A 258 10.77 23.36 -17.65
CA ARG A 258 10.09 23.01 -18.91
C ARG A 258 8.64 22.54 -18.74
N PHE A 259 8.20 22.35 -17.49
CA PHE A 259 6.82 21.98 -17.11
C PHE A 259 6.02 23.16 -16.57
N ASP A 260 6.57 24.37 -16.62
CA ASP A 260 5.87 25.57 -16.18
C ASP A 260 4.54 25.73 -16.92
N GLY A 261 3.46 25.92 -16.16
CA GLY A 261 2.11 26.10 -16.71
C GLY A 261 1.44 24.84 -17.25
N VAL A 262 2.05 23.63 -17.11
CA VAL A 262 1.40 22.38 -17.55
C VAL A 262 0.10 22.17 -16.75
N ALA A 263 -1.03 22.05 -17.47
CA ALA A 263 -2.37 22.01 -16.88
C ALA A 263 -2.61 20.83 -15.95
N SER A 264 -1.96 19.67 -16.18
CA SER A 264 -2.10 18.47 -15.33
C SER A 264 -1.51 18.66 -13.94
N LEU A 265 -0.68 19.66 -13.70
CA LEU A 265 -0.17 20.03 -12.37
C LEU A 265 -1.21 20.75 -11.52
N ASP A 266 -2.30 21.26 -12.09
CA ASP A 266 -3.43 21.77 -11.33
C ASP A 266 -4.34 20.62 -10.91
N GLY A 267 -4.03 20.00 -9.77
CA GLY A 267 -4.79 18.91 -9.16
C GLY A 267 -5.97 19.36 -8.31
N ARG A 268 -6.32 20.66 -8.32
CA ARG A 268 -7.51 21.15 -7.63
C ARG A 268 -8.76 20.54 -8.24
N SER A 269 -9.77 20.25 -7.41
CA SER A 269 -11.01 19.62 -7.88
C SER A 269 -11.83 20.55 -8.76
N THR A 270 -12.35 20.00 -9.87
CA THR A 270 -13.39 20.65 -10.68
C THR A 270 -14.78 20.49 -10.08
N THR A 271 -14.95 19.56 -9.11
CA THR A 271 -16.14 19.48 -8.27
C THR A 271 -15.94 20.44 -7.11
N THR A 272 -16.74 21.49 -7.06
CA THR A 272 -16.52 22.64 -6.19
C THR A 272 -17.67 22.85 -5.21
N PRO A 273 -17.52 23.65 -4.17
CA PRO A 273 -18.62 24.05 -3.29
C PRO A 273 -19.69 24.89 -4.01
N TRP A 274 -19.41 25.38 -5.19
CA TRP A 274 -20.35 26.12 -6.02
C TRP A 274 -21.04 25.18 -7.00
N ALA A 275 -22.38 25.11 -6.92
CA ALA A 275 -23.16 24.11 -7.65
C ALA A 275 -23.06 24.27 -9.17
N TYR A 276 -22.71 23.18 -9.86
CA TYR A 276 -22.87 23.03 -11.29
C TYR A 276 -24.18 22.32 -11.56
N VAL A 277 -25.11 23.00 -12.25
CA VAL A 277 -26.53 22.62 -12.31
C VAL A 277 -27.02 22.60 -13.75
N GLN A 278 -28.01 21.75 -14.01
CA GLN A 278 -28.70 21.66 -15.30
C GLN A 278 -30.23 21.68 -15.12
N THR A 279 -30.90 22.49 -15.92
CA THR A 279 -32.36 22.40 -16.12
C THR A 279 -32.71 21.23 -17.04
N PRO A 280 -33.99 20.77 -17.12
CA PRO A 280 -34.39 19.76 -18.10
C PRO A 280 -33.98 20.19 -19.51
N GLN A 281 -33.25 19.35 -20.22
CA GLN A 281 -32.67 19.67 -21.53
C GLN A 281 -33.77 20.03 -22.55
N SER A 282 -34.96 19.44 -22.42
CA SER A 282 -36.14 19.77 -23.24
C SER A 282 -36.67 21.19 -23.10
N PHE A 283 -36.28 21.90 -22.02
CA PHE A 283 -36.71 23.26 -21.76
C PHE A 283 -35.89 24.31 -22.57
N GLY A 284 -34.59 24.03 -22.82
CA GLY A 284 -33.67 24.96 -23.48
C GLY A 284 -33.16 26.03 -22.49
N THR A 285 -32.90 27.24 -23.01
CA THR A 285 -32.33 28.37 -22.25
C THR A 285 -33.35 29.00 -21.30
N VAL A 286 -33.04 29.06 -20.03
CA VAL A 286 -33.76 29.90 -19.04
C VAL A 286 -33.32 31.34 -19.23
N ARG A 287 -34.32 32.25 -19.23
CA ARG A 287 -34.08 33.68 -19.40
C ARG A 287 -34.82 34.50 -18.33
N GLN A 288 -34.19 35.58 -17.91
CA GLN A 288 -34.84 36.67 -17.21
C GLN A 288 -34.97 37.88 -18.17
N GLY A 289 -36.17 38.11 -18.66
CA GLY A 289 -36.35 39.03 -19.76
C GLY A 289 -35.54 38.62 -21.00
N THR A 290 -34.54 39.42 -21.38
CA THR A 290 -33.62 39.14 -22.49
C THR A 290 -32.34 38.42 -22.08
N THR A 291 -32.00 38.44 -20.78
CA THR A 291 -30.75 37.87 -20.22
C THR A 291 -30.84 36.37 -20.14
N ALA A 292 -29.92 35.64 -20.78
CA ALA A 292 -29.77 34.21 -20.65
C ALA A 292 -29.16 33.86 -19.28
N LEU A 293 -29.80 32.96 -18.53
CA LEU A 293 -29.29 32.46 -17.22
C LEU A 293 -28.74 31.03 -17.32
N THR A 294 -29.01 30.38 -18.44
CA THR A 294 -28.45 29.02 -18.70
C THR A 294 -27.96 28.94 -20.16
N SER A 295 -27.07 28.00 -20.44
CA SER A 295 -26.74 27.63 -21.81
C SER A 295 -27.96 27.05 -22.58
N SER A 296 -27.84 26.83 -23.85
CA SER A 296 -28.87 26.18 -24.69
C SER A 296 -29.17 24.74 -24.24
N ALA A 297 -28.19 24.06 -23.63
CA ALA A 297 -28.35 22.74 -23.03
C ALA A 297 -28.83 22.76 -21.57
N GLY A 298 -29.20 23.94 -21.05
CA GLY A 298 -29.75 24.14 -19.71
C GLY A 298 -28.71 24.22 -18.56
N TYR A 299 -27.41 24.25 -18.87
CA TYR A 299 -26.37 24.33 -17.83
C TYR A 299 -26.21 25.75 -17.29
N PHE A 300 -25.98 25.86 -15.99
CA PHE A 300 -25.57 27.06 -15.32
C PHE A 300 -24.68 26.72 -14.12
N HIS A 301 -23.93 27.69 -13.64
CA HIS A 301 -23.06 27.56 -12.50
C HIS A 301 -23.43 28.58 -11.41
N ILE A 302 -23.31 28.18 -10.18
CA ILE A 302 -23.35 29.12 -9.03
C ILE A 302 -21.93 29.55 -8.74
N GLN A 303 -21.73 30.84 -8.46
CA GLN A 303 -20.42 31.39 -8.12
C GLN A 303 -20.58 32.58 -7.14
N PRO A 304 -19.52 33.02 -6.43
CA PRO A 304 -19.53 34.27 -5.70
C PRO A 304 -19.87 35.46 -6.63
N SER A 305 -20.71 36.36 -6.19
CA SER A 305 -21.11 37.54 -6.99
C SER A 305 -19.95 38.47 -7.34
N THR A 306 -18.83 38.36 -6.61
CA THR A 306 -17.58 39.11 -6.83
C THR A 306 -16.72 38.54 -7.96
N PHE A 307 -17.02 37.32 -8.43
CA PHE A 307 -16.25 36.67 -9.49
C PHE A 307 -16.71 37.13 -10.88
N ALA A 308 -15.80 37.15 -11.83
CA ALA A 308 -16.13 37.48 -13.21
C ALA A 308 -17.19 36.51 -13.78
N GLY A 309 -18.00 36.97 -14.76
CA GLY A 309 -19.01 36.14 -15.40
C GLY A 309 -20.37 36.08 -14.68
N CYS A 310 -20.55 36.84 -13.62
CA CYS A 310 -21.84 36.96 -12.94
C CYS A 310 -22.90 37.54 -13.90
N GLN A 311 -23.99 36.81 -14.09
CA GLN A 311 -25.13 37.23 -14.92
C GLN A 311 -26.24 37.84 -14.04
N LEU A 312 -26.55 37.21 -12.92
CA LEU A 312 -27.61 37.61 -12.01
C LEU A 312 -27.31 37.21 -10.57
N ASN A 313 -27.32 38.21 -9.68
CA ASN A 313 -27.19 37.99 -8.24
C ASN A 313 -28.40 37.23 -7.68
N ILE A 314 -28.12 36.25 -6.83
CA ILE A 314 -29.07 35.54 -5.97
C ILE A 314 -28.76 35.85 -4.49
N SER A 315 -29.53 35.32 -3.57
CA SER A 315 -29.33 35.51 -2.11
C SER A 315 -27.93 34.95 -1.69
N GLY A 316 -27.43 35.43 -0.55
CA GLY A 316 -26.18 34.95 0.06
C GLY A 316 -24.88 35.42 -0.60
N GLY A 317 -24.92 36.51 -1.36
CA GLY A 317 -23.72 36.99 -2.05
C GLY A 317 -23.30 36.13 -3.22
N MET A 318 -24.16 35.28 -3.72
CA MET A 318 -23.95 34.37 -4.82
C MET A 318 -24.55 34.87 -6.12
N CYS A 319 -24.18 34.29 -7.21
CA CYS A 319 -24.57 34.68 -8.56
C CYS A 319 -24.77 33.44 -9.45
N ILE A 320 -25.69 33.57 -10.40
CA ILE A 320 -25.85 32.61 -11.53
C ILE A 320 -25.07 33.17 -12.72
N ASP A 321 -24.29 32.34 -13.39
CA ASP A 321 -23.81 32.56 -14.75
C ASP A 321 -24.67 31.80 -15.79
N ASP A 322 -24.42 32.04 -17.06
CA ASP A 322 -25.17 31.43 -18.18
C ASP A 322 -24.73 30.00 -18.51
N GLY A 323 -23.86 29.39 -17.71
CA GLY A 323 -23.30 28.08 -17.96
C GLY A 323 -22.27 28.02 -19.08
N ALA A 324 -21.99 29.11 -19.81
CA ALA A 324 -20.97 29.12 -20.86
C ALA A 324 -19.57 28.86 -20.27
N LEU A 325 -19.30 29.35 -19.08
CA LEU A 325 -18.06 29.19 -18.36
C LEU A 325 -18.10 28.02 -17.35
N ALA A 326 -19.23 27.33 -17.21
CA ALA A 326 -19.41 26.25 -16.23
C ALA A 326 -18.56 25.00 -16.52
N THR A 327 -18.22 24.74 -17.77
CA THR A 327 -17.33 23.65 -18.18
C THR A 327 -15.85 23.98 -18.03
N SER A 328 -15.51 25.25 -17.80
CA SER A 328 -14.15 25.77 -17.67
C SER A 328 -13.99 26.51 -16.35
N ALA A 329 -14.02 25.77 -15.25
CA ALA A 329 -13.70 26.31 -13.92
C ALA A 329 -12.32 27.01 -13.91
N ALA A 330 -11.40 26.65 -14.82
CA ALA A 330 -10.11 27.30 -14.96
C ALA A 330 -10.21 28.76 -15.43
N ASP A 331 -11.18 29.10 -16.29
CA ASP A 331 -11.33 30.47 -16.82
C ASP A 331 -11.69 31.47 -15.70
N ARG A 332 -12.34 31.01 -14.64
CA ARG A 332 -12.78 31.82 -13.50
C ARG A 332 -12.07 31.44 -12.19
N ASP A 333 -11.16 30.47 -12.26
CA ASP A 333 -10.48 29.87 -11.11
C ASP A 333 -11.44 29.34 -10.02
N LEU A 334 -12.52 28.70 -10.43
CA LEU A 334 -13.51 28.10 -9.53
C LEU A 334 -13.05 26.74 -8.96
N ARG A 335 -11.84 26.29 -9.27
CA ARG A 335 -11.33 25.00 -8.77
C ARG A 335 -11.15 25.01 -7.26
N PHE A 336 -11.46 23.89 -6.62
CA PHE A 336 -11.44 23.75 -5.17
C PHE A 336 -10.17 23.09 -4.68
N ASN A 337 -9.45 23.77 -3.78
CA ASN A 337 -8.20 23.32 -3.16
C ASN A 337 -8.44 22.69 -1.79
N SER A 338 -8.75 21.41 -1.72
CA SER A 338 -8.99 20.73 -0.43
C SER A 338 -7.73 20.57 0.42
N ALA A 339 -6.54 20.54 -0.20
CA ALA A 339 -5.28 20.42 0.53
C ALA A 339 -5.05 21.63 1.46
N SER A 340 -5.46 22.84 1.04
CA SER A 340 -5.34 24.05 1.87
C SER A 340 -6.18 24.03 3.16
N LEU A 341 -7.10 23.09 3.30
CA LEU A 341 -7.91 22.87 4.51
C LEU A 341 -7.18 22.05 5.58
N GLY A 342 -5.96 21.58 5.31
CA GLY A 342 -5.19 20.76 6.24
C GLY A 342 -5.63 19.31 6.28
N THR A 343 -5.84 18.69 5.12
CA THR A 343 -6.03 17.24 4.99
C THR A 343 -4.84 16.47 5.57
N THR A 344 -5.05 15.22 5.91
CA THR A 344 -4.00 14.39 6.52
C THR A 344 -2.99 13.91 5.49
N VAL A 345 -1.70 14.10 5.78
CA VAL A 345 -0.57 13.47 5.08
C VAL A 345 -0.13 12.21 5.83
N ILE A 346 0.12 12.33 7.15
CA ILE A 346 0.36 11.18 8.03
C ILE A 346 -0.74 11.14 9.09
N PRO A 347 -1.47 10.03 9.26
CA PRO A 347 -2.56 9.94 10.22
C PRO A 347 -2.06 9.94 11.67
N GLU A 348 -2.89 10.42 12.57
CA GLU A 348 -2.73 10.17 14.00
C GLU A 348 -2.73 8.67 14.25
N LEU A 349 -1.86 8.20 15.14
CA LEU A 349 -1.70 6.78 15.46
C LEU A 349 -1.60 6.57 16.97
N LYS A 350 -2.25 5.52 17.45
CA LYS A 350 -1.99 4.87 18.73
C LYS A 350 -1.86 3.37 18.46
N ARG A 351 -0.70 2.79 18.78
CA ARG A 351 -0.39 1.38 18.50
C ARG A 351 0.14 0.71 19.76
N THR A 352 -0.27 -0.52 19.98
CA THR A 352 0.23 -1.39 21.06
C THR A 352 0.58 -2.75 20.46
N ASN A 353 1.79 -3.23 20.75
CA ASN A 353 2.21 -4.59 20.48
C ASN A 353 2.54 -5.28 21.80
N VAL A 354 2.07 -6.52 21.97
CA VAL A 354 2.43 -7.39 23.09
C VAL A 354 2.84 -8.74 22.54
N PHE A 355 4.01 -9.21 22.93
CA PHE A 355 4.47 -10.56 22.62
C PHE A 355 4.89 -11.26 23.91
N LEU A 356 4.49 -12.52 24.00
CA LEU A 356 4.90 -13.44 25.05
C LEU A 356 5.45 -14.69 24.38
N THR A 357 6.65 -15.09 24.75
CA THR A 357 7.25 -16.34 24.35
C THR A 357 7.62 -17.14 25.58
N GLY A 358 7.58 -18.46 25.47
CA GLY A 358 8.01 -19.30 26.57
C GLY A 358 8.33 -20.71 26.11
N HIS A 359 9.22 -21.35 26.84
CA HIS A 359 9.51 -22.77 26.67
C HIS A 359 9.76 -23.43 28.00
N TYR A 360 9.63 -24.76 27.99
CA TYR A 360 9.96 -25.61 29.15
C TYR A 360 10.51 -26.96 28.67
N ASP A 361 11.71 -27.31 29.14
CA ASP A 361 12.34 -28.58 28.87
C ASP A 361 11.79 -29.63 29.82
N ILE A 362 10.91 -30.50 29.32
CA ILE A 362 10.34 -31.62 30.07
C ILE A 362 11.45 -32.62 30.36
N SER A 363 12.33 -32.83 29.35
CA SER A 363 13.53 -33.66 29.48
C SER A 363 14.60 -33.09 28.52
N ASP A 364 15.82 -33.64 28.54
CA ASP A 364 16.91 -33.24 27.62
C ASP A 364 16.54 -33.39 26.13
N ASP A 365 15.58 -34.26 25.81
CA ASP A 365 15.15 -34.57 24.45
C ASP A 365 13.74 -34.05 24.13
N LEU A 366 13.07 -33.31 25.03
CA LEU A 366 11.69 -32.85 24.80
C LEU A 366 11.42 -31.48 25.43
N THR A 367 11.15 -30.50 24.58
CA THR A 367 10.78 -29.13 24.93
C THR A 367 9.36 -28.83 24.50
N VAL A 368 8.55 -28.22 25.35
CA VAL A 368 7.28 -27.56 25.01
C VAL A 368 7.55 -26.08 24.86
N PHE A 369 6.95 -25.44 23.86
CA PHE A 369 7.11 -24.01 23.62
C PHE A 369 5.80 -23.36 23.17
N GLY A 370 5.71 -22.04 23.33
CA GLY A 370 4.53 -21.29 22.93
C GLY A 370 4.82 -19.82 22.67
N GLU A 371 3.95 -19.21 21.88
CA GLU A 371 3.97 -17.78 21.54
C GLU A 371 2.56 -17.21 21.63
N LEU A 372 2.45 -15.98 22.14
CA LEU A 372 1.26 -15.16 22.07
C LEU A 372 1.64 -13.80 21.52
N GLY A 373 0.98 -13.34 20.45
CA GLY A 373 1.14 -12.01 19.88
C GLY A 373 -0.18 -11.26 19.85
N LEU A 374 -0.18 -10.00 20.28
CA LEU A 374 -1.32 -9.09 20.21
C LEU A 374 -0.84 -7.78 19.60
N TYR A 375 -1.54 -7.31 18.58
CA TYR A 375 -1.35 -6.01 17.95
C TYR A 375 -2.68 -5.28 17.92
N HIS A 376 -2.68 -4.03 18.36
CA HIS A 376 -3.81 -3.12 18.29
C HIS A 376 -3.34 -1.77 17.82
N ALA A 377 -3.93 -1.25 16.75
CA ALA A 377 -3.64 0.08 16.26
C ALA A 377 -4.93 0.84 15.94
N LYS A 378 -4.97 2.09 16.35
CA LYS A 378 -6.04 3.03 16.00
C LYS A 378 -5.43 4.21 15.28
N THR A 379 -5.93 4.50 14.07
CA THR A 379 -5.56 5.68 13.28
C THR A 379 -6.75 6.58 13.07
N SER A 380 -6.50 7.89 12.97
CA SER A 380 -7.51 8.91 12.65
C SER A 380 -6.97 9.84 11.57
N ALA A 381 -7.74 10.01 10.50
CA ALA A 381 -7.40 10.85 9.36
C ALA A 381 -8.52 11.84 9.03
N LEU A 382 -8.12 12.95 8.43
CA LEU A 382 -9.01 13.97 7.85
C LEU A 382 -8.79 13.98 6.35
N GLN A 383 -9.82 13.66 5.59
CA GLN A 383 -9.81 13.70 4.13
C GLN A 383 -10.55 14.92 3.60
N ALA A 384 -10.47 15.17 2.30
CA ALA A 384 -11.22 16.21 1.63
C ALA A 384 -12.72 16.11 1.96
N PRO A 385 -13.46 17.24 1.94
CA PRO A 385 -14.91 17.22 2.05
C PRO A 385 -15.55 16.28 1.03
N ILE A 386 -16.69 15.70 1.41
CA ILE A 386 -17.44 14.77 0.56
C ILE A 386 -17.89 15.52 -0.71
N ALA A 387 -17.67 14.89 -1.86
CA ALA A 387 -18.09 15.42 -3.15
C ALA A 387 -18.92 14.39 -3.92
N THR A 388 -19.75 14.85 -4.84
CA THR A 388 -20.46 13.97 -5.76
C THR A 388 -19.45 13.23 -6.66
N LEU A 389 -19.79 12.02 -7.10
CA LEU A 389 -19.06 11.40 -8.21
C LEU A 389 -19.24 12.28 -9.46
N SER A 390 -18.22 12.33 -10.31
CA SER A 390 -18.29 13.04 -11.60
C SER A 390 -19.43 12.55 -12.51
N SER A 391 -19.87 11.30 -12.30
CA SER A 391 -21.01 10.68 -12.97
C SER A 391 -22.30 10.77 -12.16
N GLY A 392 -22.20 11.11 -10.88
CA GLY A 392 -23.37 11.20 -10.00
C GLY A 392 -24.19 12.42 -10.39
N VAL A 393 -25.50 12.20 -10.51
CA VAL A 393 -26.48 13.27 -10.69
C VAL A 393 -27.44 13.25 -9.51
N ILE A 394 -27.72 14.40 -8.96
CA ILE A 394 -28.63 14.55 -7.82
C ILE A 394 -29.82 15.37 -8.30
N SER A 395 -31.02 14.84 -8.14
CA SER A 395 -32.25 15.49 -8.55
C SER A 395 -32.69 16.52 -7.49
N ILE A 396 -32.92 17.76 -7.90
CA ILE A 396 -33.45 18.83 -7.05
C ILE A 396 -34.88 19.11 -7.49
N PRO A 397 -35.90 18.87 -6.65
CA PRO A 397 -37.29 19.12 -7.00
C PRO A 397 -37.54 20.60 -7.28
N ALA A 398 -38.49 20.89 -8.15
CA ALA A 398 -38.95 22.27 -8.38
C ALA A 398 -39.39 22.96 -7.07
N SER A 399 -39.96 22.20 -6.13
CA SER A 399 -40.44 22.67 -4.82
C SER A 399 -39.35 22.96 -3.81
N ASN A 400 -38.05 22.70 -4.12
CA ASN A 400 -36.97 23.05 -3.20
C ASN A 400 -37.02 24.57 -2.86
N TYR A 401 -36.98 24.88 -1.57
CA TYR A 401 -37.13 26.27 -1.10
C TYR A 401 -36.13 27.25 -1.73
N TRP A 402 -34.91 26.81 -1.94
CA TRP A 402 -33.78 27.63 -2.45
C TRP A 402 -33.66 27.63 -3.99
N ASN A 403 -34.52 26.86 -4.70
CA ASN A 403 -34.44 26.76 -6.16
C ASN A 403 -34.81 28.10 -6.83
N PRO A 404 -33.85 28.79 -7.51
CA PRO A 404 -34.11 30.07 -8.13
C PRO A 404 -35.09 29.98 -9.30
N PHE A 405 -35.33 28.77 -9.86
CA PHE A 405 -36.30 28.48 -10.91
C PHE A 405 -37.52 27.72 -10.36
N GLY A 406 -37.73 27.76 -9.06
CA GLY A 406 -38.81 27.09 -8.36
C GLY A 406 -40.23 27.63 -8.71
N PRO A 407 -41.30 27.11 -8.07
CA PRO A 407 -42.66 27.55 -8.32
C PRO A 407 -42.91 28.99 -7.87
N VAL A 408 -43.90 29.67 -8.40
CA VAL A 408 -44.34 31.01 -7.91
C VAL A 408 -44.88 30.88 -6.49
N THR A 409 -45.65 29.83 -6.23
CA THR A 409 -46.28 29.55 -4.96
C THR A 409 -46.08 28.04 -4.63
N PHE A 410 -45.66 27.77 -3.41
CA PHE A 410 -45.53 26.41 -2.90
C PHE A 410 -46.90 25.74 -2.73
N ALA A 411 -46.95 24.42 -2.59
CA ALA A 411 -48.16 23.65 -2.43
C ALA A 411 -48.97 24.05 -1.18
N ASN A 412 -48.34 24.60 -0.17
CA ASN A 412 -48.95 25.12 1.05
C ASN A 412 -49.57 26.54 0.88
N GLY A 413 -49.55 27.12 -0.33
CA GLY A 413 -50.08 28.43 -0.66
C GLY A 413 -49.12 29.61 -0.36
N THR A 414 -47.93 29.39 0.14
CA THR A 414 -46.96 30.45 0.39
C THR A 414 -46.16 30.83 -0.87
N ALA A 415 -45.90 32.13 -1.08
CA ALA A 415 -45.06 32.60 -2.18
C ALA A 415 -43.61 32.09 -2.00
N ASN A 416 -42.96 31.75 -3.09
CA ASN A 416 -41.55 31.37 -3.07
C ASN A 416 -40.64 32.62 -3.07
N PRO A 417 -39.95 32.92 -1.98
CA PRO A 417 -39.15 34.14 -1.88
C PRO A 417 -37.83 34.06 -2.69
N ASN A 418 -37.40 32.85 -3.06
CA ASN A 418 -36.13 32.62 -3.79
C ASN A 418 -36.34 32.50 -5.30
N ARG A 419 -37.59 32.43 -5.78
CA ARG A 419 -37.83 32.42 -7.24
C ARG A 419 -37.46 33.78 -7.83
N LEU A 420 -36.61 33.75 -8.84
CA LEU A 420 -36.25 34.93 -9.59
C LEU A 420 -37.47 35.52 -10.37
N PRO A 421 -37.63 36.85 -10.42
CA PRO A 421 -38.70 37.48 -11.14
C PRO A 421 -38.52 37.42 -12.65
N ASN A 422 -39.62 37.60 -13.42
CA ASN A 422 -39.63 37.74 -14.89
C ASN A 422 -38.95 36.63 -15.65
N LEU A 423 -39.06 35.38 -15.16
CA LEU A 423 -38.52 34.20 -15.83
C LEU A 423 -39.45 33.68 -16.92
N ASN A 424 -38.86 33.13 -18.02
CA ASN A 424 -39.60 32.32 -18.99
C ASN A 424 -39.95 30.92 -18.52
N VAL A 425 -39.85 30.63 -17.20
CA VAL A 425 -40.10 29.37 -16.53
C VAL A 425 -41.57 29.24 -16.11
N PRO A 426 -42.22 28.06 -16.30
CA PRO A 426 -43.59 27.82 -15.85
C PRO A 426 -43.85 28.26 -14.39
N ALA A 427 -45.08 28.63 -14.07
CA ALA A 427 -45.47 28.98 -12.69
C ALA A 427 -45.24 27.86 -11.68
N SER A 428 -45.26 26.60 -12.13
CA SER A 428 -44.91 25.39 -11.35
C SER A 428 -43.41 25.22 -11.07
N GLY A 429 -42.55 26.05 -11.67
CA GLY A 429 -41.10 25.92 -11.58
C GLY A 429 -40.51 24.79 -12.45
N LEU A 430 -39.19 24.65 -12.40
CA LEU A 430 -38.43 23.58 -13.05
C LEU A 430 -37.68 22.74 -12.00
N PRO A 431 -37.71 21.42 -12.11
CA PRO A 431 -36.76 20.59 -11.38
C PRO A 431 -35.36 20.81 -11.95
N LEU A 432 -34.33 20.59 -11.12
CA LEU A 432 -32.94 20.80 -11.51
C LEU A 432 -32.13 19.50 -11.31
N THR A 433 -31.02 19.37 -12.02
CA THR A 433 -30.06 18.30 -11.83
C THR A 433 -28.73 18.89 -11.37
N LEU A 434 -28.30 18.55 -10.18
CA LEU A 434 -26.97 18.88 -9.67
C LEU A 434 -25.93 17.93 -10.31
N ARG A 435 -25.01 18.47 -11.08
CA ARG A 435 -24.00 17.72 -11.86
C ARG A 435 -22.67 17.56 -11.15
N GLY A 436 -22.30 18.48 -10.27
CA GLY A 436 -21.08 18.43 -9.49
C GLY A 436 -21.19 19.36 -8.29
N TYR A 437 -20.84 18.85 -7.11
CA TYR A 437 -20.89 19.60 -5.87
C TYR A 437 -20.01 18.99 -4.78
N THR A 438 -19.30 19.83 -4.07
CA THR A 438 -18.54 19.47 -2.86
C THR A 438 -19.27 20.01 -1.64
N PHE A 439 -19.64 19.16 -0.72
CA PHE A 439 -20.35 19.49 0.52
C PHE A 439 -19.33 20.01 1.55
N ALA A 440 -18.78 21.20 1.28
CA ALA A 440 -17.71 21.78 2.08
C ALA A 440 -18.17 22.24 3.48
N ASP A 441 -19.46 22.52 3.64
CA ASP A 441 -20.12 22.86 4.91
C ASP A 441 -20.15 21.70 5.92
N LEU A 442 -19.98 20.44 5.44
CA LEU A 442 -19.80 19.29 6.33
C LEU A 442 -18.39 19.24 6.94
N GLY A 443 -17.46 20.08 6.45
CA GLY A 443 -16.06 20.06 6.84
C GLY A 443 -15.25 18.92 6.23
N LEU A 444 -14.07 18.69 6.78
CA LEU A 444 -13.21 17.56 6.39
C LEU A 444 -13.84 16.22 6.82
N THR A 445 -13.75 15.22 5.96
CA THR A 445 -14.26 13.87 6.22
C THR A 445 -13.39 13.16 7.26
N HIS A 446 -13.98 12.77 8.38
CA HIS A 446 -13.29 11.96 9.40
C HIS A 446 -13.29 10.50 9.01
N VAL A 447 -12.10 9.87 9.12
CA VAL A 447 -11.91 8.42 8.90
C VAL A 447 -11.12 7.87 10.07
N ASP A 448 -11.76 6.98 10.83
CA ASP A 448 -11.15 6.23 11.94
C ASP A 448 -11.00 4.77 11.54
N VAL A 449 -9.79 4.22 11.72
CA VAL A 449 -9.52 2.82 11.44
C VAL A 449 -8.92 2.15 12.67
N THR A 450 -9.45 0.98 13.02
CA THR A 450 -8.92 0.12 14.07
C THR A 450 -8.44 -1.17 13.45
N ASN A 451 -7.16 -1.49 13.62
CA ASN A 451 -6.55 -2.75 13.22
C ASN A 451 -6.25 -3.58 14.45
N ASP A 452 -6.72 -4.81 14.48
CA ASP A 452 -6.39 -5.79 15.51
C ASP A 452 -5.79 -7.03 14.86
N GLN A 453 -4.72 -7.55 15.47
CA GLN A 453 -4.16 -8.84 15.08
C GLN A 453 -3.77 -9.63 16.33
N TYR A 454 -4.08 -10.91 16.34
CA TYR A 454 -3.59 -11.81 17.36
C TYR A 454 -3.08 -13.12 16.77
N ARG A 455 -2.11 -13.68 17.47
CA ARG A 455 -1.45 -14.93 17.13
C ARG A 455 -1.27 -15.77 18.40
N VAL A 456 -1.62 -17.03 18.30
CA VAL A 456 -1.34 -18.04 19.34
C VAL A 456 -0.63 -19.19 18.68
N LEU A 457 0.46 -19.63 19.28
CA LEU A 457 1.22 -20.78 18.84
C LEU A 457 1.52 -21.67 20.05
N GLY A 458 1.36 -22.97 19.87
CA GLY A 458 1.79 -23.98 20.84
C GLY A 458 2.46 -25.13 20.11
N GLY A 459 3.58 -25.59 20.61
CA GLY A 459 4.35 -26.62 19.95
C GLY A 459 5.20 -27.46 20.89
N VAL A 460 5.70 -28.52 20.32
CA VAL A 460 6.66 -29.44 20.95
C VAL A 460 7.82 -29.67 20.01
N ARG A 461 9.01 -29.77 20.54
CA ARG A 461 10.23 -30.10 19.80
C ARG A 461 11.08 -31.07 20.61
N GLY A 462 11.88 -31.86 19.91
CA GLY A 462 12.74 -32.80 20.60
C GLY A 462 13.72 -33.49 19.67
N ARG A 463 14.44 -34.48 20.22
CA ARG A 463 15.39 -35.30 19.50
C ARG A 463 15.08 -36.75 19.66
N LYS A 464 15.03 -37.52 18.56
CA LYS A 464 14.81 -38.97 18.62
C LYS A 464 15.41 -39.65 17.38
N PHE A 465 16.08 -40.79 17.62
CA PHE A 465 16.75 -41.58 16.54
C PHE A 465 17.74 -40.75 15.69
N GLY A 466 18.41 -39.77 16.30
CA GLY A 466 19.32 -38.86 15.61
C GLY A 466 18.64 -37.75 14.84
N PHE A 467 17.30 -37.70 14.79
CA PHE A 467 16.54 -36.60 14.17
C PHE A 467 16.13 -35.58 15.21
N ASP A 468 16.36 -34.32 14.89
CA ASP A 468 15.63 -33.22 15.52
C ASP A 468 14.26 -33.14 14.87
N TRP A 469 13.22 -33.03 15.68
CA TRP A 469 11.84 -32.90 15.23
C TRP A 469 11.11 -31.77 15.94
N GLU A 470 10.14 -31.19 15.24
CA GLU A 470 9.30 -30.11 15.78
C GLU A 470 7.89 -30.21 15.21
N SER A 471 6.88 -29.99 16.05
CA SER A 471 5.49 -29.85 15.62
C SER A 471 4.84 -28.68 16.35
N ALA A 472 4.07 -27.89 15.61
CA ALA A 472 3.34 -26.77 16.20
C ALA A 472 1.98 -26.55 15.56
N LEU A 473 1.08 -25.99 16.35
CA LEU A 473 -0.21 -25.43 15.93
C LEU A 473 -0.13 -23.93 16.03
N VAL A 474 -0.62 -23.25 14.98
CA VAL A 474 -0.70 -21.78 14.92
C VAL A 474 -2.13 -21.39 14.59
N TYR A 475 -2.66 -20.43 15.33
CA TYR A 475 -3.86 -19.69 14.93
C TYR A 475 -3.57 -18.19 14.97
N SER A 476 -3.91 -17.51 13.89
CA SER A 476 -3.80 -16.06 13.80
C SER A 476 -5.05 -15.48 13.15
N GLU A 477 -5.44 -14.29 13.62
CA GLU A 477 -6.54 -13.52 13.06
C GLU A 477 -6.13 -12.06 12.96
N ALA A 478 -6.52 -11.40 11.86
CA ALA A 478 -6.38 -9.97 11.67
C ALA A 478 -7.73 -9.38 11.26
N THR A 479 -8.08 -8.24 11.86
CA THR A 479 -9.28 -7.47 11.54
C THR A 479 -8.93 -6.01 11.27
N ALA A 480 -9.69 -5.36 10.39
CA ALA A 480 -9.66 -3.92 10.22
C ALA A 480 -11.10 -3.40 10.18
N ASP A 481 -11.40 -2.51 11.12
CA ASP A 481 -12.69 -1.84 11.24
C ASP A 481 -12.54 -0.37 10.83
N ASP A 482 -13.20 0.06 9.74
CA ASP A 482 -13.24 1.42 9.26
C ASP A 482 -14.55 2.09 9.65
N ILE A 483 -14.48 3.33 10.10
CA ILE A 483 -15.64 4.19 10.30
C ILE A 483 -15.35 5.53 9.64
N SER A 484 -16.22 5.97 8.71
CA SER A 484 -16.08 7.26 8.08
C SER A 484 -17.41 8.00 7.95
N ASP A 485 -17.33 9.34 7.87
CA ASP A 485 -18.50 10.17 7.58
C ASP A 485 -18.87 10.05 6.09
N ASN A 486 -20.16 10.13 5.80
CA ASN A 486 -20.67 10.14 4.43
C ASN A 486 -22.06 10.80 4.37
N ILE A 487 -22.64 10.90 3.17
CA ILE A 487 -23.95 11.47 2.90
C ILE A 487 -24.86 10.40 2.28
N SER A 488 -26.05 10.24 2.89
CA SER A 488 -27.10 9.33 2.34
C SER A 488 -27.86 10.04 1.23
N ASN A 489 -28.01 9.38 0.07
CA ASN A 489 -28.86 9.83 -1.03
C ASN A 489 -30.31 10.02 -0.60
N THR A 490 -30.88 9.04 0.11
CA THR A 490 -32.27 9.10 0.62
C THR A 490 -32.47 10.32 1.51
N LYS A 491 -31.55 10.55 2.46
CA LYS A 491 -31.65 11.68 3.39
C LYS A 491 -31.44 13.02 2.68
N LEU A 492 -30.46 13.10 1.77
CA LEU A 492 -30.21 14.32 0.99
C LEU A 492 -31.44 14.69 0.15
N HIS A 493 -32.03 13.73 -0.58
CA HIS A 493 -33.22 14.02 -1.37
C HIS A 493 -34.44 14.40 -0.52
N ALA A 494 -34.58 13.84 0.69
CA ALA A 494 -35.59 14.28 1.65
C ALA A 494 -35.41 15.75 2.05
N GLN A 495 -34.19 16.20 2.30
CA GLN A 495 -33.86 17.60 2.62
C GLN A 495 -34.01 18.53 1.40
N LEU A 496 -33.65 18.07 0.20
CA LEU A 496 -33.85 18.81 -1.03
C LEU A 496 -35.33 18.97 -1.42
N ALA A 497 -36.20 18.11 -0.93
CA ALA A 497 -37.65 18.14 -1.23
C ALA A 497 -38.42 19.16 -0.36
N LEU A 498 -37.80 19.72 0.69
CA LEU A 498 -38.46 20.67 1.57
C LEU A 498 -38.74 22.01 0.87
N SER A 499 -39.93 22.56 1.13
CA SER A 499 -40.36 23.91 0.70
C SER A 499 -40.27 24.95 1.81
N THR A 500 -39.42 24.73 2.79
CA THR A 500 -39.19 25.61 3.95
C THR A 500 -37.70 25.98 4.02
N PRO A 501 -37.30 27.02 4.76
CA PRO A 501 -35.90 27.42 4.91
C PRO A 501 -34.97 26.33 5.43
N ASP A 502 -35.49 25.25 6.02
CA ASP A 502 -34.73 24.09 6.48
C ASP A 502 -34.27 23.19 5.35
N ALA A 503 -34.70 23.43 4.11
CA ALA A 503 -34.23 22.70 2.95
C ALA A 503 -32.71 22.86 2.79
N TYR A 504 -32.01 21.78 2.43
CA TYR A 504 -30.58 21.87 2.13
C TYR A 504 -30.37 22.78 0.91
N ASN A 505 -29.52 23.81 1.09
CA ASN A 505 -29.25 24.86 0.09
C ASN A 505 -27.93 24.59 -0.65
N VAL A 506 -27.99 24.02 -1.84
CA VAL A 506 -26.82 23.83 -2.72
C VAL A 506 -26.40 25.11 -3.44
N PHE A 507 -27.20 26.18 -3.40
CA PHE A 507 -26.98 27.44 -4.09
C PHE A 507 -26.19 28.46 -3.27
N ASN A 508 -25.77 28.10 -2.04
CA ASN A 508 -25.04 28.97 -1.13
C ASN A 508 -23.51 28.87 -1.23
N GLY A 509 -22.96 27.91 -1.97
CA GLY A 509 -21.51 27.66 -2.02
C GLY A 509 -20.98 26.91 -0.80
N SER A 510 -21.81 26.17 -0.11
CA SER A 510 -21.48 25.39 1.11
C SER A 510 -20.75 26.21 2.19
N ASP A 511 -21.05 27.48 2.28
CA ASP A 511 -20.58 28.45 3.28
C ASP A 511 -19.05 28.71 3.29
N ILE A 512 -18.21 27.71 3.11
CA ILE A 512 -16.75 27.82 3.25
C ILE A 512 -16.12 28.83 2.28
N ASN A 513 -16.75 29.07 1.14
CA ASN A 513 -16.30 30.01 0.10
C ASN A 513 -17.27 31.19 -0.06
N ASN A 514 -18.21 31.33 0.82
CA ASN A 514 -19.17 32.44 0.79
C ASN A 514 -18.49 33.75 1.20
N PRO A 515 -18.49 34.79 0.33
CA PRO A 515 -17.83 36.05 0.63
C PRO A 515 -18.56 36.88 1.70
N SER A 516 -19.79 36.54 2.08
CA SER A 516 -20.62 37.30 3.04
C SER A 516 -20.64 36.62 4.42
N GLY A 517 -19.97 37.24 5.39
CA GLY A 517 -20.01 36.78 6.79
C GLY A 517 -21.38 36.93 7.49
N ALA A 518 -22.31 37.73 6.92
CA ALA A 518 -23.65 37.96 7.43
C ALA A 518 -24.75 37.18 6.68
N ASP A 519 -24.37 36.16 5.91
CA ASP A 519 -25.28 35.37 5.08
C ASP A 519 -26.28 34.54 5.93
N THR A 520 -27.57 34.76 5.71
CA THR A 520 -28.68 34.07 6.37
C THR A 520 -29.18 32.87 5.55
N THR A 521 -28.59 32.59 4.37
CA THR A 521 -28.98 31.48 3.48
C THR A 521 -28.13 30.23 3.68
N ARG A 522 -27.25 30.24 4.67
CA ARG A 522 -26.40 29.10 5.03
C ARG A 522 -27.22 27.89 5.45
N ASN A 523 -26.71 26.71 5.18
CA ASN A 523 -27.28 25.51 5.73
C ASN A 523 -27.16 25.50 7.26
N SER A 524 -28.26 25.22 7.93
CA SER A 524 -28.26 25.05 9.39
C SER A 524 -27.53 23.75 9.78
N GLU A 525 -26.95 23.71 10.98
CA GLU A 525 -26.38 22.46 11.51
C GLU A 525 -27.38 21.31 11.48
N ALA A 526 -28.69 21.59 11.70
CA ALA A 526 -29.74 20.59 11.61
C ALA A 526 -29.91 20.03 10.18
N ALA A 527 -29.84 20.88 9.14
CA ALA A 527 -29.91 20.46 7.75
C ALA A 527 -28.64 19.63 7.36
N ILE A 528 -27.46 20.04 7.83
CA ILE A 528 -26.21 19.33 7.62
C ILE A 528 -26.24 17.96 8.30
N ASP A 529 -26.64 17.88 9.57
CA ASP A 529 -26.74 16.62 10.32
C ASP A 529 -27.81 15.68 9.78
N ALA A 530 -28.91 16.25 9.22
CA ALA A 530 -29.98 15.46 8.64
C ALA A 530 -29.49 14.59 7.45
N ILE A 531 -28.52 15.03 6.67
CA ILE A 531 -27.99 14.30 5.51
C ILE A 531 -26.82 13.37 5.85
N ARG A 532 -26.13 13.63 6.98
CA ARG A 532 -24.92 12.91 7.39
C ARG A 532 -25.24 11.48 7.85
N VAL A 533 -24.37 10.56 7.51
CA VAL A 533 -24.38 9.17 8.00
C VAL A 533 -22.95 8.75 8.32
N LYS A 534 -22.80 7.81 9.24
CA LYS A 534 -21.53 7.09 9.44
C LYS A 534 -21.64 5.74 8.76
N ILE A 535 -20.64 5.42 7.95
CA ILE A 535 -20.51 4.12 7.29
C ILE A 535 -19.46 3.29 8.01
N LYS A 536 -19.67 1.98 8.00
CA LYS A 536 -18.76 1.02 8.64
C LYS A 536 -18.36 -0.04 7.64
N ARG A 537 -17.12 -0.46 7.68
CA ARG A 537 -16.62 -1.62 6.95
C ARG A 537 -15.78 -2.46 7.89
N ARG A 538 -16.01 -3.76 7.89
CA ARG A 538 -15.21 -4.71 8.65
C ARG A 538 -14.58 -5.71 7.73
N THR A 539 -13.25 -5.85 7.81
CA THR A 539 -12.54 -6.89 7.10
C THR A 539 -11.86 -7.84 8.09
N LYS A 540 -11.74 -9.10 7.70
CA LYS A 540 -11.17 -10.13 8.55
C LYS A 540 -10.40 -11.16 7.73
N SER A 541 -9.21 -11.55 8.20
CA SER A 541 -8.48 -12.69 7.68
C SER A 541 -8.07 -13.62 8.83
N THR A 542 -7.99 -14.92 8.55
CA THR A 542 -7.51 -15.91 9.52
C THR A 542 -6.51 -16.86 8.87
N LEU A 543 -5.58 -17.34 9.67
CA LEU A 543 -4.64 -18.40 9.35
C LEU A 543 -4.65 -19.41 10.49
N ALA A 544 -5.04 -20.65 10.20
CA ALA A 544 -4.87 -21.78 11.09
C ALA A 544 -3.94 -22.79 10.42
N SER A 545 -2.87 -23.21 11.08
CA SER A 545 -1.93 -24.17 10.52
C SER A 545 -1.42 -25.16 11.56
N TRP A 546 -1.11 -26.35 11.08
CA TRP A 546 -0.34 -27.38 11.76
C TRP A 546 0.85 -27.74 10.90
N ASP A 547 2.04 -27.83 11.53
CA ASP A 547 3.26 -28.29 10.89
C ASP A 547 3.94 -29.38 11.71
N PHE A 548 4.59 -30.31 10.99
CA PHE A 548 5.53 -31.25 11.55
C PHE A 548 6.76 -31.31 10.66
N LYS A 549 7.94 -31.13 11.25
CA LYS A 549 9.23 -31.13 10.55
C LYS A 549 10.25 -31.97 11.29
N VAL A 550 11.12 -32.62 10.53
CA VAL A 550 12.26 -33.39 11.00
C VAL A 550 13.51 -32.95 10.27
N SER A 551 14.65 -32.94 10.95
CA SER A 551 15.94 -32.70 10.33
C SER A 551 17.02 -33.53 10.98
N ARG A 552 18.02 -33.93 10.18
CA ARG A 552 19.22 -34.62 10.62
C ARG A 552 20.42 -34.16 9.80
N PRO A 553 21.46 -33.59 10.42
CA PRO A 553 22.62 -33.08 9.70
C PRO A 553 23.59 -34.18 9.22
N ASP A 554 23.50 -35.39 9.78
CA ASP A 554 24.42 -36.50 9.64
C ASP A 554 23.67 -37.79 9.22
N LEU A 555 22.83 -37.72 8.18
CA LEU A 555 22.03 -38.87 7.73
C LEU A 555 22.89 -40.07 7.30
N PHE A 556 23.93 -39.82 6.47
CA PHE A 556 25.00 -40.75 6.11
C PHE A 556 26.22 -39.95 5.63
N SER A 557 27.40 -40.57 5.71
CA SER A 557 28.66 -39.91 5.40
C SER A 557 29.12 -40.19 3.97
N LEU A 558 29.54 -39.13 3.26
CA LEU A 558 30.33 -39.18 2.02
C LEU A 558 31.81 -38.91 2.34
N PRO A 559 32.74 -39.14 1.40
CA PRO A 559 34.15 -38.79 1.64
C PRO A 559 34.40 -37.31 2.01
N ALA A 560 33.50 -36.42 1.59
CA ALA A 560 33.60 -34.99 1.86
C ALA A 560 32.89 -34.54 3.13
N GLY A 561 32.19 -35.43 3.85
CA GLY A 561 31.44 -35.13 5.07
C GLY A 561 30.02 -35.72 5.05
N ASP A 562 29.24 -35.30 6.05
CA ASP A 562 27.93 -35.89 6.26
C ASP A 562 26.84 -35.23 5.39
N VAL A 563 25.96 -36.05 4.84
CA VAL A 563 24.77 -35.59 4.12
C VAL A 563 23.67 -35.26 5.14
N GLY A 564 23.21 -34.02 5.14
CA GLY A 564 22.07 -33.57 5.93
C GLY A 564 20.75 -33.73 5.19
N VAL A 565 19.67 -33.95 5.93
CA VAL A 565 18.30 -34.02 5.41
C VAL A 565 17.33 -33.24 6.30
N ALA A 566 16.35 -32.58 5.65
CA ALA A 566 15.15 -32.09 6.33
C ALA A 566 13.91 -32.48 5.51
N SER A 567 12.82 -32.77 6.20
CA SER A 567 11.52 -33.01 5.58
C SER A 567 10.41 -32.54 6.52
N GLY A 568 9.26 -32.25 5.93
CA GLY A 568 8.11 -31.86 6.74
C GLY A 568 6.80 -31.86 5.99
N VAL A 569 5.73 -31.75 6.76
CA VAL A 569 4.36 -31.61 6.27
C VAL A 569 3.73 -30.40 6.93
N GLU A 570 2.87 -29.73 6.19
CA GLU A 570 2.10 -28.58 6.68
C GLU A 570 0.67 -28.68 6.15
N VAL A 571 -0.30 -28.44 7.01
CA VAL A 571 -1.70 -28.26 6.63
C VAL A 571 -2.14 -26.90 7.15
N ARG A 572 -2.72 -26.06 6.27
CA ARG A 572 -3.22 -24.75 6.68
C ARG A 572 -4.58 -24.45 6.08
N ARG A 573 -5.33 -23.62 6.79
CA ARG A 573 -6.59 -23.04 6.34
C ARG A 573 -6.50 -21.54 6.43
N GLU A 574 -6.83 -20.88 5.34
CA GLU A 574 -6.86 -19.44 5.19
C GLU A 574 -8.29 -18.97 4.91
N THR A 575 -8.70 -17.86 5.53
CA THR A 575 -10.02 -17.25 5.26
C THR A 575 -9.87 -15.75 5.08
N GLN A 576 -10.77 -15.16 4.30
CA GLN A 576 -10.92 -13.72 4.17
C GLN A 576 -12.39 -13.36 4.09
N MET A 577 -12.75 -12.22 4.68
CA MET A 577 -14.07 -11.62 4.65
C MET A 577 -13.94 -10.11 4.53
N ASP A 578 -14.78 -9.51 3.69
CA ASP A 578 -14.98 -8.07 3.57
C ASP A 578 -16.48 -7.79 3.69
N ASP A 579 -16.88 -7.28 4.86
CA ASP A 579 -18.27 -6.95 5.23
C ASP A 579 -18.41 -5.42 5.14
N ARG A 580 -19.11 -4.95 4.13
CA ARG A 580 -19.30 -3.55 3.81
C ARG A 580 -20.56 -3.00 4.46
N ASP A 581 -20.63 -1.67 4.58
CA ASP A 581 -21.87 -1.01 5.05
C ASP A 581 -23.03 -1.36 4.13
N LYS A 582 -24.20 -1.55 4.71
CA LYS A 582 -25.44 -1.90 3.98
C LYS A 582 -25.80 -0.93 2.86
N ARG A 583 -25.29 0.31 2.90
CA ARG A 583 -25.45 1.31 1.85
C ARG A 583 -24.47 1.12 0.70
N ILE A 584 -23.40 0.36 0.93
CA ILE A 584 -22.40 0.03 -0.08
C ILE A 584 -22.67 -1.34 -0.68
N ASP A 585 -23.07 -2.35 0.13
CA ASP A 585 -23.26 -3.73 -0.32
C ASP A 585 -24.51 -3.92 -1.22
N GLY A 586 -25.37 -2.93 -1.29
CA GLY A 586 -26.62 -2.96 -2.06
C GLY A 586 -27.85 -3.40 -1.23
N THR A 587 -27.71 -3.63 0.08
CA THR A 587 -28.84 -3.94 0.98
C THR A 587 -29.77 -2.72 1.14
N ILE A 588 -29.18 -1.52 1.29
CA ILE A 588 -29.91 -0.24 1.32
C ILE A 588 -29.56 0.50 0.03
N THR A 589 -30.55 0.67 -0.82
CA THR A 589 -30.43 1.36 -2.11
C THR A 589 -31.29 2.62 -2.13
N PHE A 590 -30.97 3.51 -3.04
CA PHE A 590 -31.75 4.70 -3.36
C PHE A 590 -32.25 4.59 -4.80
N THR A 591 -33.54 4.86 -5.03
CA THR A 591 -34.10 4.97 -6.38
C THR A 591 -34.26 6.44 -6.72
N ASP A 592 -33.52 6.91 -7.73
CA ASP A 592 -33.61 8.29 -8.18
C ASP A 592 -35.03 8.59 -8.73
N PRO A 593 -35.73 9.62 -8.19
CA PRO A 593 -37.13 9.86 -8.51
C PRO A 593 -37.38 10.35 -9.95
N ILE A 594 -36.32 10.82 -10.64
CA ILE A 594 -36.45 11.35 -12.01
C ILE A 594 -36.02 10.28 -13.03
N SER A 595 -34.86 9.67 -12.85
CA SER A 595 -34.34 8.67 -13.80
C SER A 595 -34.82 7.25 -13.54
N GLY A 596 -35.33 6.95 -12.33
CA GLY A 596 -35.70 5.60 -11.92
C GLY A 596 -34.50 4.67 -11.67
N ALA A 597 -33.27 5.20 -11.73
CA ALA A 597 -32.06 4.41 -11.51
C ALA A 597 -31.92 3.97 -10.04
N VAL A 598 -31.59 2.68 -9.84
CA VAL A 598 -31.28 2.14 -8.52
C VAL A 598 -29.78 2.31 -8.26
N LEU A 599 -29.45 3.07 -7.21
CA LEU A 599 -28.11 3.48 -6.86
C LEU A 599 -27.77 3.06 -5.42
N SER A 600 -26.49 3.13 -5.05
CA SER A 600 -26.08 3.12 -3.64
C SER A 600 -26.77 4.25 -2.88
N ASP A 601 -27.11 4.03 -1.61
CA ASP A 601 -27.61 5.14 -0.77
C ASP A 601 -26.52 6.13 -0.34
N LEU A 602 -25.34 6.09 -0.95
CA LEU A 602 -24.26 7.05 -0.75
C LEU A 602 -23.98 7.84 -2.03
N ILE A 603 -23.85 9.16 -1.91
CA ILE A 603 -23.69 10.06 -3.07
C ILE A 603 -22.40 9.86 -3.85
N ASN A 604 -21.37 9.29 -3.25
CA ASN A 604 -20.02 9.14 -3.82
C ASN A 604 -19.55 7.69 -3.92
N SER A 605 -20.48 6.73 -3.86
CA SER A 605 -20.12 5.30 -3.90
C SER A 605 -20.99 4.54 -4.91
N SER A 606 -20.36 3.55 -5.56
CA SER A 606 -21.07 2.52 -6.31
C SER A 606 -21.40 1.34 -5.40
N MET A 607 -22.44 0.57 -5.75
CA MET A 607 -22.76 -0.68 -5.05
C MET A 607 -21.63 -1.69 -5.23
N ASN A 608 -21.14 -2.22 -4.11
CA ASN A 608 -20.08 -3.23 -4.05
C ASN A 608 -20.45 -4.27 -2.99
N PRO A 609 -20.98 -5.45 -3.40
CA PRO A 609 -21.39 -6.49 -2.48
C PRO A 609 -20.25 -7.03 -1.61
N ASP A 610 -20.61 -7.66 -0.50
CA ASP A 610 -19.67 -8.33 0.40
C ASP A 610 -18.91 -9.46 -0.29
N THR A 611 -17.71 -9.71 0.22
CA THR A 611 -16.85 -10.78 -0.28
C THR A 611 -16.38 -11.65 0.87
N LYS A 612 -16.41 -12.96 0.69
CA LYS A 612 -15.78 -13.91 1.60
C LYS A 612 -15.27 -15.13 0.84
N GLY A 613 -14.13 -15.63 1.30
CA GLY A 613 -13.53 -16.82 0.71
C GLY A 613 -12.70 -17.59 1.73
N HIS A 614 -12.38 -18.82 1.39
CA HIS A 614 -11.48 -19.66 2.17
C HIS A 614 -10.77 -20.65 1.27
N ARG A 615 -9.60 -21.10 1.71
CA ARG A 615 -8.87 -22.21 1.10
C ARG A 615 -8.24 -23.09 2.17
N SER A 616 -7.98 -24.33 1.78
CA SER A 616 -7.15 -25.28 2.53
C SER A 616 -5.95 -25.67 1.67
N VAL A 617 -4.80 -25.80 2.31
CA VAL A 617 -3.55 -26.18 1.65
C VAL A 617 -2.91 -27.30 2.44
N ALA A 618 -2.52 -28.36 1.76
CA ALA A 618 -1.71 -29.44 2.30
C ALA A 618 -0.40 -29.52 1.53
N SER A 619 0.72 -29.60 2.24
CA SER A 619 2.03 -29.60 1.59
C SER A 619 3.03 -30.54 2.26
N THR A 620 4.01 -30.97 1.48
CA THR A 620 5.18 -31.71 1.94
C THR A 620 6.41 -31.20 1.24
N TYR A 621 7.54 -31.22 1.92
CA TYR A 621 8.84 -30.86 1.35
C TYR A 621 9.94 -31.80 1.79
N ILE A 622 11.01 -31.82 1.01
CA ILE A 622 12.26 -32.49 1.33
C ILE A 622 13.44 -31.62 0.90
N GLU A 623 14.48 -31.62 1.71
CA GLU A 623 15.73 -30.89 1.48
C GLU A 623 16.92 -31.78 1.83
N PHE A 624 17.98 -31.71 1.00
CA PHE A 624 19.25 -32.36 1.24
C PHE A 624 20.39 -31.33 1.17
N ALA A 625 21.32 -31.48 2.11
CA ALA A 625 22.61 -30.79 2.11
C ALA A 625 23.68 -31.83 1.83
N VAL A 626 24.39 -31.70 0.68
CA VAL A 626 25.32 -32.70 0.19
C VAL A 626 26.71 -32.09 0.05
N PRO A 627 27.67 -32.40 0.94
CA PRO A 627 29.05 -31.98 0.77
C PRO A 627 29.68 -32.88 -0.30
N LEU A 628 30.23 -32.26 -1.36
CA LEU A 628 30.87 -33.00 -2.49
C LEU A 628 32.39 -32.98 -2.40
N VAL A 629 32.97 -31.90 -1.88
CA VAL A 629 34.42 -31.76 -1.65
C VAL A 629 34.65 -31.08 -0.30
N SER A 630 35.57 -31.61 0.48
CA SER A 630 36.06 -31.00 1.72
C SER A 630 37.51 -30.56 1.63
N PRO A 631 37.97 -29.65 2.51
CA PRO A 631 39.35 -29.15 2.54
C PRO A 631 40.38 -30.29 2.68
N GLU A 632 40.03 -31.37 3.39
CA GLU A 632 40.90 -32.54 3.66
C GLU A 632 41.21 -33.32 2.39
N MET A 633 40.35 -33.22 1.35
CA MET A 633 40.59 -33.90 0.05
C MET A 633 41.70 -33.23 -0.78
N SER A 634 42.12 -32.02 -0.40
CA SER A 634 43.25 -31.29 -1.01
C SER A 634 43.14 -31.17 -2.55
N ILE A 635 41.92 -30.97 -3.09
CA ILE A 635 41.70 -30.83 -4.54
C ILE A 635 42.05 -29.41 -4.96
N PRO A 636 43.02 -29.23 -5.92
CA PRO A 636 43.40 -27.88 -6.35
C PRO A 636 42.23 -27.06 -6.86
N LEU A 637 42.09 -25.80 -6.41
CA LEU A 637 41.01 -24.84 -6.75
C LEU A 637 39.61 -25.27 -6.34
N VAL A 638 39.47 -26.35 -5.56
CA VAL A 638 38.21 -26.81 -4.99
C VAL A 638 38.43 -27.09 -3.51
N HIS A 639 38.57 -26.00 -2.72
CA HIS A 639 38.76 -26.11 -1.29
C HIS A 639 37.56 -26.75 -0.60
N ARG A 640 36.34 -26.37 -1.05
CA ARG A 640 35.05 -26.90 -0.58
C ARG A 640 34.00 -26.81 -1.68
N LEU A 641 33.14 -27.80 -1.77
CA LEU A 641 31.98 -27.80 -2.67
C LEU A 641 30.78 -28.41 -1.96
N ASP A 642 29.76 -27.60 -1.72
CA ASP A 642 28.49 -28.00 -1.09
C ASP A 642 27.33 -27.83 -2.07
N LEU A 643 26.36 -28.75 -2.05
CA LEU A 643 25.15 -28.70 -2.85
C LEU A 643 23.92 -28.78 -1.97
N GLN A 644 22.92 -27.94 -2.26
CA GLN A 644 21.58 -27.99 -1.66
C GLN A 644 20.57 -28.40 -2.73
N LEU A 645 19.77 -29.41 -2.41
CA LEU A 645 18.66 -29.85 -3.26
C LEU A 645 17.38 -29.76 -2.44
N ALA A 646 16.34 -29.14 -2.97
CA ALA A 646 15.06 -29.07 -2.29
C ALA A 646 13.89 -29.22 -3.26
N GLY A 647 12.80 -29.79 -2.78
CA GLY A 647 11.55 -29.89 -3.51
C GLY A 647 10.35 -29.82 -2.58
N ARG A 648 9.29 -29.18 -3.04
CA ARG A 648 8.03 -29.05 -2.31
C ARG A 648 6.85 -29.36 -3.21
N TYR A 649 5.91 -30.09 -2.70
CA TYR A 649 4.61 -30.37 -3.33
C TYR A 649 3.51 -29.77 -2.45
N GLU A 650 2.57 -29.07 -3.09
CA GLU A 650 1.43 -28.46 -2.41
C GLU A 650 0.12 -28.77 -3.16
N HIS A 651 -0.92 -29.05 -2.42
CA HIS A 651 -2.29 -29.21 -2.89
C HIS A 651 -3.16 -28.09 -2.31
N TYR A 652 -3.76 -27.31 -3.19
CA TYR A 652 -4.70 -26.21 -2.87
C TYR A 652 -6.12 -26.63 -3.22
N SER A 653 -7.08 -26.31 -2.34
CA SER A 653 -8.50 -26.65 -2.54
C SER A 653 -9.18 -25.87 -3.67
N ASP A 654 -8.55 -24.80 -4.17
CA ASP A 654 -9.08 -23.92 -5.23
C ASP A 654 -8.47 -24.20 -6.61
N PHE A 655 -7.15 -24.15 -6.79
CA PHE A 655 -6.52 -24.32 -8.11
C PHE A 655 -5.77 -25.65 -8.29
N GLY A 656 -5.73 -26.54 -7.28
CA GLY A 656 -5.14 -27.87 -7.40
C GLY A 656 -3.67 -27.98 -6.98
N ASN A 657 -2.83 -28.59 -7.79
CA ASN A 657 -1.50 -29.06 -7.37
C ASN A 657 -0.37 -28.24 -7.96
N THR A 658 0.71 -28.10 -7.20
CA THR A 658 1.95 -27.49 -7.67
C THR A 658 3.17 -28.16 -7.05
N ALA A 659 4.25 -28.27 -7.84
CA ALA A 659 5.55 -28.81 -7.39
C ALA A 659 6.67 -27.84 -7.75
N LYS A 660 7.52 -27.51 -6.78
CA LYS A 660 8.60 -26.51 -6.96
C LYS A 660 9.94 -27.07 -6.52
N PRO A 661 10.89 -27.23 -7.46
CA PRO A 661 12.27 -27.64 -7.18
C PRO A 661 13.17 -26.43 -6.91
N LYS A 662 14.30 -26.70 -6.22
CA LYS A 662 15.43 -25.79 -6.03
C LYS A 662 16.73 -26.56 -6.03
N ILE A 663 17.75 -25.98 -6.65
CA ILE A 663 19.15 -26.44 -6.62
C ILE A 663 20.00 -25.22 -6.29
N ALA A 664 20.88 -25.34 -5.29
CA ALA A 664 21.84 -24.30 -4.97
C ALA A 664 23.18 -24.93 -4.64
N GLY A 665 24.27 -24.21 -4.89
CA GLY A 665 25.63 -24.68 -4.62
C GLY A 665 26.55 -23.55 -4.14
N ALA A 666 27.54 -23.95 -3.33
CA ALA A 666 28.62 -23.09 -2.87
C ALA A 666 29.95 -23.79 -3.17
N TRP A 667 30.84 -23.08 -3.86
CA TRP A 667 32.16 -23.53 -4.23
C TRP A 667 33.21 -22.57 -3.67
N ASP A 668 33.95 -23.01 -2.69
CA ASP A 668 35.13 -22.31 -2.18
C ASP A 668 36.33 -22.72 -3.05
N LEU A 669 36.86 -21.78 -3.84
CA LEU A 669 38.06 -21.99 -4.64
C LEU A 669 39.27 -22.16 -3.74
N VAL A 670 39.39 -21.25 -2.79
CA VAL A 670 40.37 -21.24 -1.70
C VAL A 670 39.65 -20.69 -0.45
N ASP A 671 40.24 -20.82 0.71
CA ASP A 671 39.70 -20.23 1.93
C ASP A 671 39.51 -18.72 1.77
N GLY A 672 38.29 -18.26 2.01
CA GLY A 672 37.88 -16.85 1.90
C GLY A 672 37.51 -16.37 0.49
N PHE A 673 37.49 -17.25 -0.54
CA PHE A 673 36.96 -16.91 -1.86
C PHE A 673 35.91 -17.95 -2.29
N ARG A 674 34.64 -17.55 -2.29
CA ARG A 674 33.50 -18.41 -2.60
C ARG A 674 32.73 -17.93 -3.82
N ILE A 675 32.38 -18.85 -4.69
CA ILE A 675 31.36 -18.70 -5.72
C ILE A 675 30.11 -19.42 -5.25
N ARG A 676 28.95 -18.81 -5.45
CA ARG A 676 27.65 -19.42 -5.14
C ARG A 676 26.68 -19.25 -6.29
N GLY A 677 25.72 -20.16 -6.39
CA GLY A 677 24.67 -20.06 -7.40
C GLY A 677 23.44 -20.86 -7.01
N SER A 678 22.29 -20.44 -7.49
CA SER A 678 21.02 -21.12 -7.29
C SER A 678 20.12 -21.03 -8.51
N TRP A 679 19.28 -22.03 -8.68
CA TRP A 679 18.15 -22.06 -9.58
C TRP A 679 16.94 -22.59 -8.82
N ALA A 680 15.80 -21.88 -8.92
CA ALA A 680 14.57 -22.25 -8.23
C ALA A 680 13.35 -21.93 -9.08
N LYS A 681 12.32 -22.78 -9.01
CA LYS A 681 10.97 -22.42 -9.42
C LYS A 681 10.15 -21.96 -8.23
N GLY A 682 9.34 -20.94 -8.45
CA GLY A 682 8.45 -20.37 -7.44
C GLY A 682 7.05 -20.16 -8.00
N PHE A 683 6.13 -19.76 -7.15
CA PHE A 683 4.78 -19.38 -7.54
C PHE A 683 4.12 -18.48 -6.49
N ARG A 684 3.12 -17.73 -6.94
CA ARG A 684 2.18 -17.03 -6.08
C ARG A 684 0.76 -17.54 -6.36
N ALA A 685 0.08 -17.99 -5.33
CA ALA A 685 -1.33 -18.38 -5.42
C ALA A 685 -2.21 -17.14 -5.66
N PRO A 686 -3.25 -17.20 -6.52
CA PRO A 686 -4.26 -16.15 -6.55
C PRO A 686 -4.80 -15.93 -5.14
N ASN A 687 -4.93 -14.69 -4.69
CA ASN A 687 -5.46 -14.45 -3.35
C ASN A 687 -7.00 -14.65 -3.30
N LEU A 688 -7.55 -14.78 -2.09
CA LEU A 688 -8.97 -15.09 -1.91
C LEU A 688 -9.89 -14.00 -2.45
N GLU A 689 -9.46 -12.73 -2.52
CA GLU A 689 -10.23 -11.67 -3.13
C GLU A 689 -10.23 -11.77 -4.65
N GLN A 690 -9.10 -12.10 -5.27
CA GLN A 690 -8.99 -12.29 -6.73
C GLN A 690 -9.89 -13.43 -7.22
N ILE A 691 -10.10 -14.45 -6.40
CA ILE A 691 -10.93 -15.61 -6.74
C ILE A 691 -12.42 -15.34 -6.45
N ASN A 692 -12.71 -14.77 -5.27
CA ASN A 692 -14.07 -14.75 -4.70
C ASN A 692 -14.75 -13.38 -4.76
N ALA A 693 -14.05 -12.31 -5.22
CA ALA A 693 -14.66 -10.98 -5.26
C ALA A 693 -15.92 -10.99 -6.11
N THR A 694 -17.01 -10.52 -5.52
CA THR A 694 -18.21 -10.17 -6.27
C THR A 694 -17.91 -9.01 -7.21
N VAL A 695 -18.81 -8.72 -8.15
CA VAL A 695 -18.60 -7.66 -9.14
C VAL A 695 -18.39 -6.31 -8.45
N VAL A 696 -17.18 -5.78 -8.56
CA VAL A 696 -16.83 -4.44 -8.11
C VAL A 696 -16.95 -3.49 -9.29
N SER A 697 -17.84 -2.51 -9.20
CA SER A 697 -17.99 -1.47 -10.21
C SER A 697 -16.99 -0.34 -9.99
N ARG A 698 -16.25 0.04 -11.04
CA ARG A 698 -15.34 1.17 -11.06
C ARG A 698 -15.65 2.06 -12.23
N SER A 699 -15.81 3.35 -11.98
CA SER A 699 -16.11 4.33 -13.03
C SER A 699 -14.91 5.23 -13.26
N ASN A 700 -14.50 5.31 -14.53
CA ASN A 700 -13.40 6.15 -14.99
C ASN A 700 -13.81 6.91 -16.25
N THR A 701 -13.29 8.10 -16.43
CA THR A 701 -13.44 8.81 -17.71
C THR A 701 -12.52 8.18 -18.75
N ARG A 702 -13.10 7.79 -19.90
CA ARG A 702 -12.38 7.20 -21.04
C ARG A 702 -12.83 7.87 -22.32
N THR A 703 -12.06 7.72 -23.38
CA THR A 703 -12.41 8.19 -24.71
C THR A 703 -13.14 7.11 -25.48
N ASP A 704 -14.27 7.44 -26.09
CA ASP A 704 -14.95 6.54 -27.04
C ASP A 704 -14.34 6.67 -28.42
N TYR A 705 -13.33 5.86 -28.69
CA TYR A 705 -12.58 5.88 -29.95
C TYR A 705 -13.42 5.54 -31.18
N ALA A 706 -14.52 4.79 -31.03
CA ALA A 706 -15.44 4.51 -32.14
C ALA A 706 -16.14 5.79 -32.64
N PHE A 707 -16.61 6.63 -31.72
CA PHE A 707 -17.17 7.94 -32.04
C PHE A 707 -16.12 8.94 -32.54
N CYS A 708 -14.89 8.89 -32.00
CA CYS A 708 -13.79 9.72 -32.49
C CYS A 708 -13.47 9.43 -33.96
N GLU A 709 -13.43 8.16 -34.34
CA GLU A 709 -13.19 7.74 -35.72
C GLU A 709 -14.36 8.16 -36.64
N ALA A 710 -15.59 8.04 -36.18
CA ALA A 710 -16.75 8.52 -36.90
C ALA A 710 -16.71 10.04 -37.10
N ASP A 711 -16.32 10.82 -36.11
CA ASP A 711 -16.16 12.27 -36.19
C ASP A 711 -15.03 12.67 -37.16
N LEU A 712 -13.91 11.93 -37.17
CA LEU A 712 -12.80 12.16 -38.08
C LEU A 712 -13.19 11.87 -39.55
N ARG A 713 -13.81 10.70 -39.80
CA ARG A 713 -14.27 10.32 -41.15
C ARG A 713 -15.35 11.25 -41.70
N ALA A 714 -16.24 11.72 -40.84
CA ALA A 714 -17.26 12.71 -41.16
C ALA A 714 -16.70 14.15 -41.22
N LYS A 715 -15.40 14.35 -41.02
CA LYS A 715 -14.70 15.67 -41.02
C LYS A 715 -15.26 16.66 -39.99
N ARG A 716 -15.87 16.18 -38.90
CA ARG A 716 -16.31 17.01 -37.78
C ARG A 716 -15.12 17.45 -36.90
N ILE A 717 -14.04 16.68 -36.90
CA ILE A 717 -12.75 17.02 -36.32
C ILE A 717 -11.66 16.91 -37.40
N THR A 718 -10.60 17.71 -37.28
CA THR A 718 -9.48 17.75 -38.26
C THR A 718 -8.37 16.76 -37.92
N SER A 719 -8.31 16.31 -36.67
CA SER A 719 -7.34 15.32 -36.18
C SER A 719 -7.96 14.49 -35.08
N PHE A 720 -7.41 13.31 -34.85
CA PHE A 720 -7.85 12.42 -33.77
C PHE A 720 -7.59 13.02 -32.35
N ALA A 721 -6.56 13.85 -32.20
CA ALA A 721 -6.27 14.58 -30.97
C ALA A 721 -7.36 15.63 -30.62
N GLY A 722 -8.12 16.11 -31.63
CA GLY A 722 -9.26 17.01 -31.41
C GLY A 722 -10.54 16.31 -30.95
N CYS A 723 -10.51 15.03 -30.70
CA CYS A 723 -11.69 14.28 -30.23
C CYS A 723 -12.04 14.63 -28.76
N SER A 724 -13.26 15.09 -28.54
CA SER A 724 -13.83 15.42 -27.23
C SER A 724 -14.84 14.38 -26.72
N ARG A 725 -14.84 13.16 -27.28
CA ARG A 725 -15.75 12.07 -26.91
C ARG A 725 -15.37 11.37 -25.61
N SER A 726 -15.23 12.15 -24.54
CA SER A 726 -15.07 11.63 -23.19
C SER A 726 -16.37 11.04 -22.69
N LEU A 727 -16.30 9.82 -22.17
CA LEU A 727 -17.43 9.19 -21.51
C LEU A 727 -17.04 8.60 -20.17
N LEU A 728 -17.96 8.59 -19.23
CA LEU A 728 -17.80 7.85 -18.02
C LEU A 728 -18.05 6.37 -18.34
N THR A 729 -17.00 5.57 -18.13
CA THR A 729 -17.02 4.13 -18.38
C THR A 729 -17.01 3.39 -17.05
N THR A 730 -18.00 2.54 -16.82
CA THR A 730 -18.06 1.66 -15.68
C THR A 730 -17.42 0.32 -16.04
N ALA A 731 -16.29 0.01 -15.42
CA ALA A 731 -15.69 -1.33 -15.45
C ALA A 731 -16.32 -2.21 -14.37
N ARG A 732 -16.84 -3.38 -14.75
CA ARG A 732 -17.31 -4.41 -13.83
C ARG A 732 -16.22 -5.44 -13.64
N ARG A 733 -15.49 -5.36 -12.52
CA ARG A 733 -14.44 -6.29 -12.16
C ARG A 733 -15.01 -7.38 -11.27
N ALA A 734 -14.81 -8.62 -11.66
CA ALA A 734 -15.24 -9.78 -10.90
C ALA A 734 -14.05 -10.66 -10.56
N GLY A 735 -14.11 -11.33 -9.42
CA GLY A 735 -13.21 -12.43 -9.11
C GLY A 735 -13.34 -13.54 -10.16
N ASN A 736 -12.29 -14.31 -10.30
CA ASN A 736 -12.24 -15.39 -11.26
C ASN A 736 -11.73 -16.68 -10.61
N PRO A 737 -12.59 -17.67 -10.36
CA PRO A 737 -12.18 -18.94 -9.77
C PRO A 737 -11.28 -19.78 -10.69
N ASP A 738 -11.22 -19.46 -11.99
CA ASP A 738 -10.43 -20.17 -12.99
C ASP A 738 -9.00 -19.59 -13.13
N LEU A 739 -8.55 -18.76 -12.19
CA LEU A 739 -7.20 -18.20 -12.20
C LEU A 739 -6.15 -19.25 -11.88
N ASP A 740 -5.16 -19.37 -12.75
CA ASP A 740 -3.95 -20.13 -12.50
C ASP A 740 -3.01 -19.38 -11.53
N PRO A 741 -2.14 -20.10 -10.80
CA PRO A 741 -1.05 -19.47 -10.05
C PRO A 741 -0.12 -18.68 -10.97
N GLU A 742 0.39 -17.56 -10.49
CA GLU A 742 1.53 -16.91 -11.12
C GLU A 742 2.78 -17.77 -10.91
N GLU A 743 3.49 -18.09 -11.96
CA GLU A 743 4.69 -18.91 -11.92
C GLU A 743 5.95 -18.05 -11.97
N SER A 744 7.04 -18.52 -11.36
CA SER A 744 8.32 -17.83 -11.44
C SER A 744 9.48 -18.79 -11.60
N GLU A 745 10.53 -18.31 -12.27
CA GLU A 745 11.84 -18.94 -12.36
C GLU A 745 12.90 -17.91 -11.91
N THR A 746 13.70 -18.31 -10.92
CA THR A 746 14.75 -17.47 -10.34
C THR A 746 16.09 -18.12 -10.61
N LEU A 747 17.05 -17.35 -11.12
CA LEU A 747 18.46 -17.69 -11.26
C LEU A 747 19.27 -16.66 -10.47
N SER A 748 20.18 -17.12 -9.62
CA SER A 748 21.15 -16.25 -8.98
C SER A 748 22.55 -16.85 -8.98
N TYR A 749 23.58 -16.00 -9.08
CA TYR A 749 24.97 -16.40 -8.89
C TYR A 749 25.76 -15.21 -8.34
N GLY A 750 26.77 -15.52 -7.53
CA GLY A 750 27.50 -14.48 -6.86
C GLY A 750 28.86 -14.93 -6.32
N VAL A 751 29.57 -13.94 -5.81
CA VAL A 751 30.91 -14.11 -5.24
C VAL A 751 30.89 -13.54 -3.82
N VAL A 752 31.55 -14.26 -2.89
CA VAL A 752 31.83 -13.82 -1.54
C VAL A 752 33.34 -13.80 -1.36
N LEU A 753 33.90 -12.65 -0.98
CA LEU A 753 35.31 -12.47 -0.71
C LEU A 753 35.53 -12.11 0.75
N GLU A 754 36.27 -12.93 1.46
CA GLU A 754 36.71 -12.74 2.85
C GLU A 754 38.23 -12.89 2.90
N PRO A 755 39.01 -11.84 2.64
CA PRO A 755 40.48 -11.93 2.51
C PRO A 755 41.16 -12.41 3.79
N LYS A 756 41.43 -13.70 3.91
CA LYS A 756 42.09 -14.31 5.09
C LYS A 756 43.55 -13.94 5.23
N PHE A 757 44.15 -13.37 4.18
CA PHE A 757 45.54 -12.88 4.20
C PHE A 757 45.67 -11.53 4.92
N ILE A 758 44.60 -10.84 5.22
CA ILE A 758 44.58 -9.62 6.03
C ILE A 758 44.63 -10.05 7.50
N PRO A 759 45.68 -9.65 8.26
CA PRO A 759 45.76 -9.96 9.67
C PRO A 759 44.55 -9.39 10.44
N SER A 760 44.09 -10.11 11.44
CA SER A 760 42.86 -9.75 12.22
C SER A 760 43.00 -8.39 12.94
N GLU A 761 44.24 -7.93 13.20
CA GLU A 761 44.53 -6.60 13.76
C GLU A 761 44.14 -5.44 12.85
N TYR A 762 44.04 -5.67 11.52
CA TYR A 762 43.53 -4.70 10.54
C TYR A 762 42.05 -4.88 10.25
N GLY A 763 41.35 -5.69 11.05
CA GLY A 763 39.91 -5.94 10.92
C GLY A 763 39.57 -7.09 10.01
N ARG A 764 38.26 -7.33 9.92
CA ARG A 764 37.64 -8.36 9.05
C ARG A 764 36.83 -7.68 7.97
N LEU A 765 37.09 -8.05 6.73
CA LEU A 765 36.41 -7.55 5.55
C LEU A 765 35.62 -8.67 4.89
N THR A 766 34.35 -8.44 4.59
CA THR A 766 33.52 -9.32 3.74
C THR A 766 32.94 -8.48 2.61
N PHE A 767 33.13 -8.92 1.38
CA PHE A 767 32.54 -8.31 0.20
C PHE A 767 31.69 -9.34 -0.57
N THR A 768 30.49 -8.95 -0.99
CA THR A 768 29.57 -9.80 -1.73
C THR A 768 29.06 -9.11 -2.98
N VAL A 769 28.93 -9.87 -4.06
CA VAL A 769 28.28 -9.47 -5.31
C VAL A 769 27.38 -10.60 -5.77
N ASP A 770 26.10 -10.36 -5.91
CA ASP A 770 25.14 -11.35 -6.37
C ASP A 770 24.36 -10.79 -7.57
N TYR A 771 24.47 -11.41 -8.73
CA TYR A 771 23.56 -11.19 -9.84
C TYR A 771 22.34 -12.08 -9.68
N TRP A 772 21.17 -11.55 -10.02
CA TRP A 772 19.93 -12.29 -9.98
C TRP A 772 19.02 -11.94 -11.16
N LYS A 773 18.22 -12.93 -11.57
CA LYS A 773 17.21 -12.80 -12.58
C LYS A 773 15.94 -13.54 -12.13
N VAL A 774 14.80 -12.88 -12.24
CA VAL A 774 13.48 -13.47 -11.98
C VAL A 774 12.61 -13.27 -13.21
N LYS A 775 12.11 -14.39 -13.75
CA LYS A 775 11.10 -14.39 -14.79
C LYS A 775 9.78 -14.84 -14.18
N GLN A 776 8.76 -14.01 -14.29
CA GLN A 776 7.40 -14.32 -13.85
C GLN A 776 6.51 -14.51 -15.07
N THR A 777 5.57 -15.46 -14.99
CA THR A 777 4.58 -15.72 -16.05
C THR A 777 3.19 -15.85 -15.46
N GLY A 778 2.18 -15.56 -16.26
CA GLY A 778 0.79 -15.65 -15.82
C GLY A 778 0.42 -14.62 -14.76
N LEU A 779 1.05 -13.43 -14.74
CA LEU A 779 0.72 -12.36 -13.80
C LEU A 779 -0.78 -12.05 -13.85
N ILE A 780 -1.41 -12.01 -12.68
CA ILE A 780 -2.84 -11.69 -12.58
C ILE A 780 -3.03 -10.20 -12.77
N GLY A 781 -3.95 -9.84 -13.66
CA GLY A 781 -4.26 -8.47 -14.02
C GLY A 781 -5.64 -8.33 -14.64
N VAL A 782 -5.92 -7.15 -15.22
CA VAL A 782 -7.09 -6.86 -16.03
C VAL A 782 -6.66 -6.41 -17.41
N PHE A 783 -7.47 -6.68 -18.44
CA PHE A 783 -7.23 -6.15 -19.77
C PHE A 783 -7.38 -4.62 -19.78
N GLY A 784 -8.27 -4.13 -18.94
CA GLY A 784 -8.55 -2.73 -18.71
C GLY A 784 -9.65 -2.19 -19.64
N GLU A 785 -10.55 -1.41 -19.07
CA GLU A 785 -11.68 -0.84 -19.80
C GLU A 785 -11.25 0.05 -20.97
N GLY A 786 -10.12 0.75 -20.87
CA GLY A 786 -9.55 1.55 -21.95
C GLY A 786 -9.16 0.70 -23.17
N ASN A 787 -8.38 -0.35 -22.93
CA ASN A 787 -7.98 -1.30 -23.99
C ASN A 787 -9.20 -2.04 -24.57
N ALA A 788 -10.20 -2.36 -23.74
CA ALA A 788 -11.44 -2.98 -24.21
C ALA A 788 -12.21 -2.09 -25.19
N LEU A 789 -12.26 -0.77 -24.94
CA LEU A 789 -12.86 0.20 -25.87
C LEU A 789 -12.04 0.34 -27.17
N ILE A 790 -10.71 0.25 -27.08
CA ILE A 790 -9.84 0.27 -28.28
C ILE A 790 -10.05 -0.98 -29.10
N LEU A 791 -10.17 -2.14 -28.47
CA LEU A 791 -10.48 -3.40 -29.15
C LEU A 791 -11.88 -3.34 -29.81
N ASP A 792 -12.90 -2.78 -29.14
CA ASP A 792 -14.22 -2.55 -29.72
C ASP A 792 -14.11 -1.65 -30.97
N TYR A 793 -13.32 -0.57 -30.91
CA TYR A 793 -13.03 0.32 -32.05
C TYR A 793 -12.36 -0.44 -33.19
N LEU A 794 -11.34 -1.27 -32.94
CA LEU A 794 -10.66 -2.09 -33.93
C LEU A 794 -11.63 -3.06 -34.61
N LEU A 795 -12.43 -3.79 -33.83
CA LEU A 795 -13.37 -4.78 -34.34
C LEU A 795 -14.52 -4.15 -35.17
N ARG A 796 -14.98 -2.95 -34.78
CA ARG A 796 -16.05 -2.23 -35.50
C ARG A 796 -15.65 -1.82 -36.90
N GLN A 797 -14.37 -1.64 -37.18
CA GLN A 797 -13.88 -1.39 -38.54
C GLN A 797 -14.07 -2.59 -39.49
N SER A 798 -14.16 -3.80 -38.95
CA SER A 798 -14.46 -5.05 -39.69
C SER A 798 -15.91 -5.50 -39.55
N GLY A 799 -16.80 -4.66 -39.00
CA GLY A 799 -18.23 -4.98 -38.82
C GLY A 799 -18.54 -5.89 -37.62
N SER A 800 -17.55 -6.07 -36.70
CA SER A 800 -17.73 -6.83 -35.44
C SER A 800 -17.74 -5.89 -34.22
N SER A 801 -17.76 -6.41 -32.99
CA SER A 801 -17.69 -5.64 -31.75
C SER A 801 -17.06 -6.47 -30.65
N ASN A 802 -16.52 -5.79 -29.63
CA ASN A 802 -16.01 -6.47 -28.44
C ASN A 802 -17.16 -6.91 -27.52
N PRO A 803 -17.35 -8.21 -27.26
CA PRO A 803 -18.45 -8.71 -26.43
C PRO A 803 -18.35 -8.26 -24.97
N ASN A 804 -17.18 -7.82 -24.50
CA ASN A 804 -17.00 -7.29 -23.16
C ASN A 804 -17.40 -5.80 -23.04
N VAL A 805 -17.62 -5.09 -24.15
CA VAL A 805 -18.09 -3.71 -24.14
C VAL A 805 -19.60 -3.71 -24.39
N ILE A 806 -20.34 -3.53 -23.32
CA ILE A 806 -21.80 -3.53 -23.40
C ILE A 806 -22.29 -2.11 -23.70
N ARG A 807 -22.96 -1.97 -24.83
CA ARG A 807 -23.53 -0.70 -25.32
C ARG A 807 -25.05 -0.74 -25.36
N ALA A 808 -25.67 0.42 -25.19
CA ALA A 808 -27.09 0.61 -25.49
C ALA A 808 -27.34 0.46 -27.00
N ALA A 809 -28.60 0.25 -27.39
CA ALA A 809 -28.99 0.36 -28.76
C ALA A 809 -28.70 1.79 -29.29
N PRO A 810 -28.19 1.96 -30.52
CA PRO A 810 -27.95 3.27 -31.06
C PRO A 810 -29.25 4.10 -31.15
N THR A 811 -29.20 5.33 -30.66
CA THR A 811 -30.27 6.29 -30.81
C THR A 811 -30.29 6.86 -32.24
N ALA A 812 -31.33 7.62 -32.59
CA ALA A 812 -31.40 8.31 -33.89
C ALA A 812 -30.21 9.26 -34.09
N ASP A 813 -29.77 9.95 -33.03
CA ASP A 813 -28.59 10.85 -33.04
C ASP A 813 -27.28 10.06 -33.18
N ASP A 814 -27.17 8.89 -32.54
CA ASP A 814 -26.00 8.02 -32.75
C ASP A 814 -25.92 7.52 -34.19
N ILE A 815 -27.04 7.07 -34.77
CA ILE A 815 -27.12 6.66 -36.18
C ILE A 815 -26.70 7.81 -37.10
N ALA A 816 -27.18 9.03 -36.84
CA ALA A 816 -26.79 10.22 -37.60
C ALA A 816 -25.29 10.53 -37.44
N ALA A 817 -24.70 10.34 -36.27
CA ALA A 817 -23.28 10.54 -36.05
C ALA A 817 -22.38 9.57 -36.84
N PHE A 818 -22.85 8.36 -37.13
CA PHE A 818 -22.12 7.35 -37.91
C PHE A 818 -22.49 7.34 -39.41
N LYS A 819 -23.45 8.18 -39.84
CA LYS A 819 -23.88 8.24 -41.23
C LYS A 819 -22.69 8.60 -42.16
N ASP A 820 -22.57 7.88 -43.26
CA ASP A 820 -21.56 8.07 -44.33
C ASP A 820 -20.09 7.88 -43.89
N THR A 821 -19.88 7.30 -42.69
CA THR A 821 -18.53 7.03 -42.17
C THR A 821 -17.98 5.65 -42.56
N GLY A 822 -18.80 4.74 -43.04
CA GLY A 822 -18.45 3.34 -43.31
C GLY A 822 -18.28 2.51 -42.02
N LEU A 823 -18.65 3.03 -40.85
CA LEU A 823 -18.66 2.32 -39.58
C LEU A 823 -20.08 1.96 -39.15
N ALA A 824 -20.27 0.82 -38.54
CA ALA A 824 -21.55 0.46 -37.89
C ALA A 824 -21.84 1.41 -36.74
N ALA A 825 -23.07 1.94 -36.66
CA ALA A 825 -23.49 2.82 -35.59
C ALA A 825 -23.33 2.14 -34.20
N ALA A 826 -22.80 2.88 -33.23
CA ALA A 826 -22.62 2.45 -31.86
C ALA A 826 -23.47 3.31 -30.92
N GLY A 827 -24.16 2.70 -29.96
CA GLY A 827 -24.81 3.41 -28.87
C GLY A 827 -23.83 3.68 -27.72
N GLN A 828 -24.32 4.38 -26.70
CA GLN A 828 -23.56 4.71 -25.50
C GLN A 828 -23.05 3.44 -24.79
N VAL A 829 -21.81 3.48 -24.29
CA VAL A 829 -21.27 2.41 -23.43
C VAL A 829 -22.00 2.41 -22.09
N LEU A 830 -22.58 1.29 -21.72
CA LEU A 830 -23.22 1.09 -20.44
C LEU A 830 -22.21 0.62 -19.38
N TYR A 831 -21.41 -0.39 -19.73
CA TYR A 831 -20.30 -0.88 -18.90
C TYR A 831 -19.36 -1.79 -19.70
N VAL A 832 -18.20 -2.06 -19.13
CA VAL A 832 -17.21 -3.01 -19.64
C VAL A 832 -17.05 -4.16 -18.65
N ASN A 833 -17.16 -5.41 -19.09
CA ASN A 833 -16.79 -6.58 -18.31
C ASN A 833 -15.26 -6.74 -18.32
N ASP A 834 -14.64 -6.61 -17.16
CA ASP A 834 -13.18 -6.57 -17.01
C ASP A 834 -12.74 -7.50 -15.87
N LYS A 835 -13.00 -8.80 -16.01
CA LYS A 835 -12.65 -9.80 -15.00
C LYS A 835 -11.15 -10.00 -14.86
N TYR A 836 -10.71 -10.47 -13.70
CA TYR A 836 -9.31 -10.83 -13.46
C TYR A 836 -8.89 -12.02 -14.32
N THR A 837 -7.70 -11.91 -14.93
CA THR A 837 -7.15 -12.97 -15.80
C THR A 837 -5.63 -13.07 -15.63
N ASN A 838 -5.05 -14.22 -15.97
CA ASN A 838 -3.60 -14.35 -16.10
C ASN A 838 -3.16 -13.65 -17.41
N LEU A 839 -2.25 -12.69 -17.29
CA LEU A 839 -1.82 -11.84 -18.41
C LEU A 839 -0.38 -12.16 -18.86
N GLN A 840 0.45 -11.12 -18.85
CA GLN A 840 1.77 -11.11 -19.47
C GLN A 840 2.90 -11.62 -18.58
N PRO A 841 4.03 -12.08 -19.19
CA PRO A 841 5.26 -12.33 -18.47
C PRO A 841 6.00 -11.03 -18.11
N GLN A 842 6.81 -11.11 -17.04
CA GLN A 842 7.67 -10.05 -16.56
C GLN A 842 9.08 -10.59 -16.33
N ASP A 843 10.08 -9.85 -16.80
CA ASP A 843 11.50 -10.13 -16.59
C ASP A 843 12.13 -9.02 -15.74
N VAL A 844 12.74 -9.41 -14.62
CA VAL A 844 13.45 -8.49 -13.72
C VAL A 844 14.85 -9.05 -13.47
N GLU A 845 15.87 -8.18 -13.60
CA GLU A 845 17.28 -8.55 -13.42
C GLU A 845 18.00 -7.46 -12.60
N GLY A 846 18.93 -7.87 -11.74
CA GLY A 846 19.68 -6.92 -10.94
C GLY A 846 20.93 -7.48 -10.28
N LEU A 847 21.63 -6.58 -9.58
CA LEU A 847 22.79 -6.87 -8.75
C LEU A 847 22.53 -6.44 -7.31
N ASP A 848 22.91 -7.29 -6.38
CA ASP A 848 23.00 -6.97 -4.96
C ASP A 848 24.47 -6.93 -4.53
N LEU A 849 24.90 -5.81 -3.90
CA LEU A 849 26.25 -5.62 -3.43
C LEU A 849 26.22 -5.49 -1.90
N GLY A 850 27.21 -6.07 -1.24
CA GLY A 850 27.39 -5.94 0.20
C GLY A 850 28.86 -5.78 0.57
N LEU A 851 29.15 -4.87 1.50
CA LEU A 851 30.46 -4.71 2.11
C LEU A 851 30.26 -4.63 3.62
N MET A 852 30.92 -5.49 4.36
CA MET A 852 31.02 -5.44 5.82
C MET A 852 32.48 -5.31 6.22
N TYR A 853 32.77 -4.37 7.09
CA TYR A 853 34.10 -4.23 7.66
C TYR A 853 33.98 -3.99 9.16
N ARG A 854 34.66 -4.82 9.93
CA ARG A 854 34.71 -4.73 11.38
C ARG A 854 36.17 -4.62 11.85
N LEU A 855 36.41 -3.58 12.63
CA LEU A 855 37.73 -3.35 13.22
C LEU A 855 37.56 -3.16 14.74
N ASN A 856 38.24 -4.00 15.50
CA ASN A 856 38.28 -3.91 16.97
C ASN A 856 39.65 -3.46 17.38
N THR A 857 39.76 -2.37 18.15
CA THR A 857 41.05 -1.83 18.63
C THR A 857 40.94 -1.43 20.08
N ASP A 858 41.98 -1.74 20.87
CA ASP A 858 42.05 -1.36 22.29
C ASP A 858 42.15 0.16 22.50
N LYS A 859 42.75 0.89 21.57
CA LYS A 859 43.04 2.34 21.71
C LYS A 859 42.01 3.25 21.09
N LEU A 860 41.45 2.85 19.94
CA LEU A 860 40.51 3.68 19.16
C LEU A 860 39.06 3.21 19.28
N GLY A 861 38.83 2.06 19.93
CA GLY A 861 37.52 1.44 20.01
C GLY A 861 37.17 0.55 18.82
N ASP A 862 35.91 0.19 18.71
CA ASP A 862 35.37 -0.73 17.72
C ASP A 862 34.66 0.05 16.60
N PHE A 863 34.92 -0.34 15.36
CA PHE A 863 34.27 0.19 14.17
C PHE A 863 33.54 -0.91 13.42
N ASP A 864 32.27 -0.65 13.09
CA ASP A 864 31.43 -1.55 12.31
C ASP A 864 30.85 -0.78 11.12
N LEU A 865 31.33 -1.09 9.91
CA LEU A 865 30.86 -0.50 8.66
C LEU A 865 30.08 -1.54 7.86
N ASN A 866 28.85 -1.19 7.48
CA ASN A 866 28.02 -1.99 6.58
C ASN A 866 27.56 -1.11 5.41
N VAL A 867 27.81 -1.56 4.19
CA VAL A 867 27.29 -0.94 2.97
C VAL A 867 26.53 -1.98 2.18
N ASN A 868 25.30 -1.67 1.83
CA ASN A 868 24.45 -2.50 0.97
C ASN A 868 23.97 -1.67 -0.21
N ALA A 869 24.00 -2.24 -1.41
CA ALA A 869 23.48 -1.62 -2.60
C ALA A 869 22.65 -2.60 -3.41
N ALA A 870 21.64 -2.09 -4.05
CA ALA A 870 20.81 -2.79 -5.04
C ALA A 870 20.86 -2.01 -6.35
N HIS A 871 21.18 -2.71 -7.43
CA HIS A 871 21.16 -2.16 -8.79
C HIS A 871 20.19 -2.96 -9.65
N LEU A 872 19.13 -2.33 -10.10
CA LEU A 872 18.15 -2.89 -11.01
C LEU A 872 18.63 -2.67 -12.45
N ILE A 873 18.92 -3.75 -13.17
CA ILE A 873 19.47 -3.72 -14.53
C ILE A 873 18.35 -3.71 -15.58
N LYS A 874 17.29 -4.48 -15.31
CA LYS A 874 16.17 -4.67 -16.22
C LYS A 874 14.87 -4.80 -15.45
N TYR A 875 13.84 -4.14 -15.93
CA TYR A 875 12.47 -4.33 -15.51
C TYR A 875 11.57 -4.23 -16.75
N TYR A 876 11.20 -5.37 -17.30
CA TYR A 876 10.43 -5.41 -18.55
C TYR A 876 9.19 -6.29 -18.40
N GLN A 877 8.03 -5.73 -18.66
CA GLN A 877 6.76 -6.43 -18.72
C GLN A 877 6.33 -6.58 -20.18
N SER A 878 6.22 -7.81 -20.66
CA SER A 878 5.78 -8.06 -22.03
C SER A 878 4.29 -7.72 -22.19
N PRO A 879 3.85 -7.12 -23.29
CA PRO A 879 2.42 -6.93 -23.54
C PRO A 879 1.68 -8.28 -23.55
N SER A 880 0.47 -8.32 -23.00
CA SER A 880 -0.40 -9.49 -23.16
C SER A 880 -0.77 -9.71 -24.64
N PRO A 881 -1.19 -10.90 -25.06
CA PRO A 881 -1.56 -11.15 -26.46
C PRO A 881 -2.54 -10.12 -27.03
N GLY A 882 -3.59 -9.75 -26.25
CA GLY A 882 -4.56 -8.74 -26.67
C GLY A 882 -3.96 -7.34 -26.80
N ILE A 883 -3.06 -6.96 -25.87
CA ILE A 883 -2.36 -5.66 -25.95
C ILE A 883 -1.39 -5.65 -27.14
N ALA A 884 -0.66 -6.77 -27.38
CA ALA A 884 0.23 -6.89 -28.53
C ALA A 884 -0.54 -6.78 -29.86
N GLU A 885 -1.75 -7.32 -29.95
CA GLU A 885 -2.65 -7.19 -31.10
C GLU A 885 -3.02 -5.72 -31.33
N LEU A 886 -3.40 -4.99 -30.28
CA LEU A 886 -3.72 -3.56 -30.39
C LEU A 886 -2.51 -2.73 -30.83
N LEU A 887 -1.32 -3.01 -30.27
CA LEU A 887 -0.08 -2.34 -30.67
C LEU A 887 0.28 -2.62 -32.14
N ALA A 888 0.15 -3.86 -32.58
CA ALA A 888 0.36 -4.25 -33.97
C ALA A 888 -0.65 -3.59 -34.91
N ALA A 889 -1.94 -3.55 -34.54
CA ALA A 889 -2.98 -2.87 -35.29
C ALA A 889 -2.71 -1.36 -35.42
N ARG A 890 -2.24 -0.72 -34.36
CA ARG A 890 -1.83 0.69 -34.37
C ARG A 890 -0.63 0.94 -35.31
N SER A 891 0.40 0.10 -35.19
CA SER A 891 1.60 0.18 -36.03
C SER A 891 1.30 -0.09 -37.52
N ALA A 892 0.31 -0.92 -37.81
CA ALA A 892 -0.16 -1.22 -39.16
C ALA A 892 -1.16 -0.14 -39.72
N GLY A 893 -1.43 0.92 -38.96
CA GLY A 893 -2.38 1.97 -39.35
C GLY A 893 -3.85 1.51 -39.34
N LYS A 894 -4.18 0.33 -38.76
CA LYS A 894 -5.57 -0.15 -38.66
C LYS A 894 -6.39 0.62 -37.64
N ILE A 895 -5.73 1.19 -36.63
CA ILE A 895 -6.30 2.14 -35.68
C ILE A 895 -5.42 3.37 -35.61
N ASN A 896 -6.01 4.52 -35.26
CA ASN A 896 -5.32 5.80 -35.28
C ASN A 896 -4.10 5.83 -34.35
N ALA A 897 -2.99 6.43 -34.78
CA ALA A 897 -1.75 6.53 -33.99
C ALA A 897 -1.91 7.29 -32.67
N GLY A 898 -2.90 8.21 -32.59
CA GLY A 898 -3.23 8.93 -31.33
C GLY A 898 -3.96 8.10 -30.29
N THR A 899 -4.24 6.81 -30.54
CA THR A 899 -4.90 5.91 -29.57
C THR A 899 -3.91 5.48 -28.50
N THR A 900 -4.22 5.74 -27.22
CA THR A 900 -3.37 5.38 -26.08
C THR A 900 -3.64 3.95 -25.64
N ILE A 901 -2.70 3.03 -25.88
CA ILE A 901 -2.75 1.63 -25.47
C ILE A 901 -1.88 1.48 -24.23
N ASN A 902 -2.45 0.95 -23.15
CA ASN A 902 -1.77 0.74 -21.88
C ASN A 902 -1.43 -0.73 -21.67
N GLY A 903 -0.28 -0.99 -21.02
CA GLY A 903 0.17 -2.31 -20.56
C GLY A 903 1.43 -2.79 -21.26
N GLY A 904 2.37 -3.25 -20.46
CA GLY A 904 3.68 -3.73 -20.89
C GLY A 904 4.69 -2.62 -21.22
N GLY A 905 5.92 -3.03 -21.41
CA GLY A 905 7.06 -2.17 -21.74
C GLY A 905 8.19 -2.22 -20.73
N ASN A 906 9.17 -1.32 -20.94
CA ASN A 906 10.26 -1.13 -20.00
C ASN A 906 9.78 -0.25 -18.85
N LEU A 907 9.79 -0.78 -17.63
CA LEU A 907 9.38 -0.11 -16.39
C LEU A 907 10.57 0.32 -15.53
N LEU A 908 11.80 0.02 -15.97
CA LEU A 908 13.02 0.47 -15.28
C LEU A 908 13.08 2.00 -15.26
N ARG A 909 13.39 2.56 -14.09
CA ARG A 909 13.41 3.99 -13.84
C ARG A 909 12.08 4.70 -14.14
N GLN A 910 10.96 4.04 -13.84
CA GLN A 910 9.64 4.64 -13.95
C GLN A 910 8.86 4.51 -12.64
N ASN A 911 8.19 5.58 -12.23
CA ASN A 911 7.21 5.60 -11.15
C ASN A 911 7.70 4.88 -9.87
N GLY A 912 8.82 5.31 -9.29
CA GLY A 912 9.38 4.77 -8.06
C GLY A 912 10.31 3.56 -8.21
N LYS A 913 10.41 2.96 -9.41
CA LYS A 913 11.31 1.83 -9.70
C LYS A 913 12.72 2.34 -10.09
N THR A 914 13.45 2.82 -9.09
CA THR A 914 14.80 3.35 -9.28
C THR A 914 15.79 2.26 -9.66
N ASP A 915 16.83 2.60 -10.43
CA ASP A 915 17.88 1.65 -10.81
C ASP A 915 18.91 1.43 -9.69
N TRP A 916 19.18 2.44 -8.85
CA TRP A 916 20.11 2.33 -7.73
C TRP A 916 19.45 2.70 -6.40
N LYS A 917 19.70 1.86 -5.39
CA LYS A 917 19.49 2.17 -3.98
C LYS A 917 20.70 1.71 -3.20
N VAL A 918 21.21 2.57 -2.29
CA VAL A 918 22.37 2.26 -1.44
C VAL A 918 22.06 2.65 -0.01
N SER A 919 22.44 1.82 0.95
CA SER A 919 22.47 2.19 2.36
C SER A 919 23.86 1.91 2.94
N ALA A 920 24.35 2.80 3.81
CA ALA A 920 25.59 2.64 4.53
C ALA A 920 25.39 2.98 6.00
N SER A 921 25.88 2.15 6.90
CA SER A 921 25.93 2.43 8.33
C SER A 921 27.35 2.29 8.86
N LEU A 922 27.76 3.24 9.68
CA LEU A 922 29.01 3.21 10.42
C LEU A 922 28.71 3.40 11.90
N THR A 923 29.11 2.44 12.73
CA THR A 923 29.00 2.53 14.18
C THR A 923 30.38 2.49 14.79
N TRP A 924 30.70 3.47 15.64
CA TRP A 924 31.91 3.56 16.43
C TRP A 924 31.59 3.45 17.92
N ARG A 925 32.25 2.55 18.62
CA ARG A 925 32.10 2.32 20.07
C ARG A 925 33.41 2.51 20.75
N TYR A 926 33.47 3.43 21.71
CA TYR A 926 34.63 3.65 22.54
C TYR A 926 34.21 3.81 24.00
N LYS A 927 34.56 2.83 24.83
CA LYS A 927 34.16 2.79 26.25
C LYS A 927 32.61 2.91 26.36
N GLN A 928 32.15 3.98 27.04
CA GLN A 928 30.73 4.25 27.25
C GLN A 928 30.04 4.99 26.09
N LEU A 929 30.82 5.49 25.13
CA LEU A 929 30.28 6.29 24.01
C LEU A 929 30.09 5.42 22.77
N THR A 930 28.91 5.49 22.18
CA THR A 930 28.63 4.97 20.84
C THR A 930 28.18 6.11 19.95
N VAL A 931 28.78 6.23 18.78
CA VAL A 931 28.34 7.16 17.72
C VAL A 931 28.02 6.34 16.48
N GLY A 932 26.84 6.54 15.91
CA GLY A 932 26.42 5.84 14.71
C GLY A 932 25.86 6.78 13.66
N GLY A 933 26.22 6.52 12.41
CA GLY A 933 25.69 7.18 11.23
C GLY A 933 25.02 6.19 10.30
N PHE A 934 23.98 6.64 9.60
CA PHE A 934 23.31 5.89 8.55
C PHE A 934 23.04 6.82 7.37
N THR A 935 23.40 6.39 6.17
CA THR A 935 23.20 7.15 4.95
C THR A 935 22.42 6.30 3.96
N GLN A 936 21.48 6.91 3.27
CA GLN A 936 20.71 6.27 2.21
C GLN A 936 20.78 7.12 0.92
N TYR A 937 21.02 6.46 -0.20
CA TYR A 937 20.90 6.99 -1.55
C TYR A 937 19.78 6.29 -2.27
N ILE A 938 18.91 7.07 -2.92
CA ILE A 938 17.83 6.61 -3.80
C ILE A 938 18.04 7.28 -5.14
N GLY A 939 18.17 6.50 -6.22
CA GLY A 939 18.39 6.98 -7.58
C GLY A 939 17.17 7.73 -8.15
N ASP A 940 17.40 8.46 -9.22
CA ASP A 940 16.36 9.18 -9.96
C ASP A 940 15.47 8.23 -10.78
N TYR A 941 14.29 8.72 -11.15
CA TYR A 941 13.37 8.01 -12.03
C TYR A 941 12.42 8.97 -12.75
N ASN A 942 11.73 8.46 -13.77
CA ASN A 942 10.76 9.21 -14.56
C ASN A 942 9.35 9.09 -13.93
N ASP A 943 8.73 10.22 -13.66
CA ASP A 943 7.31 10.31 -13.34
C ASP A 943 6.52 10.42 -14.66
N THR A 944 5.94 9.30 -15.09
CA THR A 944 5.23 9.20 -16.37
C THR A 944 3.84 9.83 -16.35
N ALA A 945 3.35 10.26 -15.19
CA ALA A 945 2.09 10.99 -15.06
C ALA A 945 2.24 12.48 -15.45
N LEU A 946 3.47 13.01 -15.48
CA LEU A 946 3.75 14.39 -15.86
C LEU A 946 4.62 14.43 -17.12
N LEU A 947 4.04 14.85 -18.24
CA LEU A 947 4.71 14.98 -19.53
C LEU A 947 4.78 16.45 -19.95
N ASP A 948 5.90 16.85 -20.56
CA ASP A 948 6.04 18.16 -21.21
C ASP A 948 5.35 18.17 -22.58
N SER A 949 5.39 19.31 -23.28
CA SER A 949 4.79 19.46 -24.60
C SER A 949 5.39 18.57 -25.69
N ALA A 950 6.60 18.05 -25.49
CA ALA A 950 7.28 17.08 -26.35
C ALA A 950 6.98 15.62 -26.00
N GLY A 951 6.21 15.38 -24.93
CA GLY A 951 5.90 14.04 -24.41
C GLY A 951 7.00 13.44 -23.54
N SER A 952 7.99 14.22 -23.09
CA SER A 952 9.05 13.76 -22.20
C SER A 952 8.59 13.82 -20.74
N PRO A 953 8.86 12.79 -19.92
CA PRO A 953 8.42 12.75 -18.52
C PRO A 953 9.23 13.69 -17.63
N TRP A 954 8.66 14.05 -16.48
CA TRP A 954 9.38 14.68 -15.38
C TRP A 954 10.38 13.69 -14.77
N VAL A 955 11.59 14.15 -14.49
CA VAL A 955 12.59 13.36 -13.74
C VAL A 955 12.50 13.72 -12.26
N VAL A 956 12.13 12.76 -11.44
CA VAL A 956 12.22 12.86 -9.98
C VAL A 956 13.68 12.67 -9.61
N ASP A 957 14.28 13.68 -9.01
CA ASP A 957 15.71 13.69 -8.70
C ASP A 957 16.11 12.60 -7.69
N SER A 958 17.38 12.22 -7.73
CA SER A 958 17.95 11.34 -6.71
C SER A 958 18.05 12.06 -5.35
N GLN A 959 17.95 11.27 -4.26
CA GLN A 959 18.05 11.79 -2.91
C GLN A 959 19.16 11.09 -2.12
N ILE A 960 19.93 11.86 -1.37
CA ILE A 960 20.84 11.37 -0.32
C ILE A 960 20.38 11.95 1.01
N THR A 961 20.12 11.06 1.98
CA THR A 961 19.82 11.43 3.37
C THR A 961 20.84 10.81 4.30
N ALA A 962 21.13 11.50 5.39
CA ALA A 962 22.07 11.04 6.42
C ALA A 962 21.44 11.17 7.81
N ASN A 963 21.54 10.13 8.61
CA ASN A 963 21.13 10.09 10.02
C ASN A 963 22.38 10.04 10.90
N LEU A 964 22.30 10.62 12.08
CA LEU A 964 23.37 10.60 13.06
C LEU A 964 22.81 10.42 14.47
N TYR A 965 23.46 9.59 15.29
CA TYR A 965 23.14 9.52 16.70
C TYR A 965 24.39 9.38 17.56
N GLY A 966 24.28 9.89 18.81
CA GLY A 966 25.22 9.64 19.88
C GLY A 966 24.52 8.99 21.07
N GLU A 967 25.10 7.95 21.61
CA GLU A 967 24.60 7.23 22.80
C GLU A 967 25.65 7.18 23.87
N TYR A 968 25.30 7.52 25.10
CA TYR A 968 26.18 7.40 26.25
C TYR A 968 25.63 6.39 27.27
N ASP A 969 26.45 5.43 27.68
CA ASP A 969 26.12 4.41 28.65
C ASP A 969 26.56 4.83 30.07
N PHE A 970 25.59 5.20 30.90
CA PHE A 970 25.79 5.44 32.32
C PHE A 970 25.82 4.11 33.06
N ALA A 971 26.93 3.38 32.97
CA ALA A 971 27.08 2.01 33.47
C ALA A 971 26.68 1.85 34.94
N GLN A 972 27.02 2.82 35.81
CA GLN A 972 26.66 2.80 37.24
C GLN A 972 25.13 2.89 37.45
N ALA A 973 24.41 3.46 36.51
CA ALA A 973 22.95 3.58 36.55
C ALA A 973 22.25 2.54 35.66
N ASN A 974 22.98 1.66 34.96
CA ASN A 974 22.44 0.74 33.95
C ASN A 974 21.51 1.48 32.97
N THR A 975 21.91 2.68 32.54
CA THR A 975 21.04 3.57 31.77
C THR A 975 21.80 4.10 30.56
N LYS A 976 21.18 4.01 29.38
CA LYS A 976 21.70 4.59 28.14
C LYS A 976 20.85 5.77 27.72
N LEU A 977 21.49 6.87 27.35
CA LEU A 977 20.86 8.04 26.76
C LEU A 977 21.31 8.18 25.34
N ARG A 978 20.38 8.25 24.40
CA ARG A 978 20.64 8.47 22.98
C ARG A 978 19.99 9.78 22.52
N LEU A 979 20.74 10.57 21.78
CA LEU A 979 20.27 11.73 21.02
C LEU A 979 20.53 11.44 19.54
N GLY A 980 19.57 11.71 18.70
CA GLY A 980 19.71 11.45 17.27
C GLY A 980 18.94 12.42 16.39
N VAL A 981 19.36 12.46 15.14
CA VAL A 981 18.73 13.20 14.06
C VAL A 981 18.67 12.34 12.81
N ARG A 982 17.49 12.25 12.22
CA ARG A 982 17.28 11.65 10.89
C ARG A 982 17.24 12.78 9.87
N ASN A 983 17.77 12.53 8.67
CA ASN A 983 17.93 13.52 7.60
C ASN A 983 18.62 14.79 8.10
N LEU A 984 19.84 14.64 8.57
CA LEU A 984 20.68 15.71 9.15
C LEU A 984 20.80 16.94 8.23
N THR A 985 20.82 16.71 6.92
CA THR A 985 20.97 17.75 5.89
C THR A 985 19.68 18.48 5.54
N ASP A 986 18.56 18.14 6.19
CA ASP A 986 17.23 18.74 5.99
C ASP A 986 16.75 18.74 4.54
N LYS A 987 16.90 17.60 3.88
CA LYS A 987 16.48 17.44 2.49
C LYS A 987 15.00 17.12 2.37
N ASP A 988 14.28 17.96 1.66
CA ASP A 988 12.90 17.64 1.25
C ASP A 988 12.87 16.43 0.32
N PRO A 989 11.74 15.71 0.29
CA PRO A 989 11.55 14.68 -0.73
C PRO A 989 11.57 15.30 -2.14
N PRO A 990 12.15 14.61 -3.14
CA PRO A 990 12.16 15.12 -4.51
C PRO A 990 10.75 15.35 -5.05
N LEU A 991 10.56 16.42 -5.83
CA LEU A 991 9.28 16.78 -6.42
C LEU A 991 8.82 15.73 -7.44
N SER A 992 7.54 15.38 -7.37
CA SER A 992 6.82 14.58 -8.36
C SER A 992 5.53 15.29 -8.78
N SER A 993 4.83 14.76 -9.76
CA SER A 993 3.51 15.26 -10.19
C SER A 993 2.48 15.29 -9.03
N ALA A 994 2.70 14.49 -7.99
CA ALA A 994 1.88 14.44 -6.79
C ALA A 994 2.36 15.38 -5.65
N GLY A 995 3.38 16.20 -5.90
CA GLY A 995 4.12 16.96 -4.90
C GLY A 995 5.35 16.16 -4.44
N TYR A 996 5.18 14.97 -3.88
CA TYR A 996 6.22 13.98 -3.60
C TYR A 996 5.66 12.56 -3.79
N ASP A 997 6.55 11.58 -3.92
CA ASP A 997 6.16 10.16 -4.04
C ASP A 997 6.20 9.45 -2.68
N GLY A 998 5.04 9.33 -2.01
CA GLY A 998 4.91 8.68 -0.71
C GLY A 998 5.17 7.17 -0.71
N THR A 999 5.25 6.52 -1.88
CA THR A 999 5.62 5.10 -1.99
C THR A 999 7.12 4.89 -1.78
N VAL A 1000 7.93 5.92 -2.02
CA VAL A 1000 9.39 5.90 -1.96
C VAL A 1000 9.94 6.74 -0.81
N TYR A 1001 9.43 7.97 -0.62
CA TYR A 1001 9.97 8.97 0.29
C TYR A 1001 9.07 9.21 1.51
N GLN A 1002 9.67 9.75 2.58
CA GLN A 1002 8.92 10.28 3.72
C GLN A 1002 8.49 11.73 3.43
N PRO A 1003 7.33 12.20 3.95
CA PRO A 1003 6.82 13.54 3.67
C PRO A 1003 7.38 14.63 4.60
N TYR A 1004 8.43 14.37 5.36
CA TYR A 1004 9.10 15.32 6.23
C TYR A 1004 10.60 15.28 6.02
N ALA A 1005 11.28 16.39 6.30
CA ALA A 1005 12.72 16.50 6.17
C ALA A 1005 13.42 16.10 7.48
N ARG A 1006 13.92 17.02 8.29
CA ARG A 1006 14.69 16.70 9.50
C ARG A 1006 13.79 16.22 10.66
N TYR A 1007 14.24 15.14 11.31
CA TYR A 1007 13.54 14.56 12.46
C TYR A 1007 14.51 14.37 13.63
N TRP A 1008 14.19 14.97 14.77
CA TRP A 1008 14.96 14.91 16.02
C TRP A 1008 14.36 13.91 16.99
N TYR A 1009 15.21 13.19 17.73
CA TYR A 1009 14.73 12.31 18.78
C TYR A 1009 15.70 12.19 19.97
N VAL A 1010 15.13 11.91 21.14
CA VAL A 1010 15.83 11.54 22.36
C VAL A 1010 15.27 10.23 22.88
N SER A 1011 16.12 9.31 23.31
CA SER A 1011 15.73 8.01 23.83
C SER A 1011 16.51 7.69 25.11
N VAL A 1012 15.82 7.13 26.09
CA VAL A 1012 16.39 6.61 27.33
C VAL A 1012 16.08 5.12 27.42
N LYS A 1013 17.10 4.31 27.69
CA LYS A 1013 16.97 2.86 27.91
C LYS A 1013 17.54 2.51 29.28
N LYS A 1014 16.75 1.87 30.13
CA LYS A 1014 17.09 1.43 31.48
C LYS A 1014 17.02 -0.08 31.59
N THR A 1015 18.06 -0.73 32.11
CA THR A 1015 18.09 -2.15 32.48
C THR A 1015 18.03 -2.27 34.00
N PHE A 1016 17.19 -3.17 34.51
CA PHE A 1016 16.91 -3.36 35.93
C PHE A 1016 17.49 -4.68 36.41
#